data_37ffbc2ec52bfad53e47708e338ff137
#
_entry.id   37ffbc2ec52bfad53e47708e338ff137
#
_cell.length_a   1.000
_cell.length_b   1.000
_cell.length_c   1.000
_cell.angle_alpha   90.00
_cell.angle_beta   90.00
_cell.angle_gamma   90.00
#
_symmetry.space_group_name_H-M   'P 1'
#
loop_
_entity.id
_entity.type
_entity.pdbx_description
1 polymer ?
#
loop_
_entity_poly.entity_id
_entity_poly.type
_entity_poly.pdbx_seq_one_letter_code
_entity_poly.pdbx_strand_id
1 'polypeptide(L)'
;LAKDDVTPKDIFRMTNGTADDRSVIAKYCIQDCNLVHYLFNKVDVLTGFIEMAKICSVPINFLVMRGQGIKLTSYVAKKCREKRTLIPVIEKGDLDEGYEGAIVLDPKCDLYLDNPVACVDYASLYPSSMISENLSHDSKVWTKEYDLDGDLIENGEWGEKDEDGNFIYDNLPGYEYVNITYDTFKYVRKSPKAAAEKIKSGTKICRFAQFPEGKAIMPSILEELLMARKSTRKLIPQQSDEFMKNVLDKRQLGYKVTANSLYGQCGAKTSTFYEKDIAACTTATGRLLLTYAKKIIEECYGDAICNTKDHGPVLTKAEYIYGDSVANYTPVIIKKGDKIAIISIEQIAEKYGNNLWVLCREEGKQEKEFCDFIGVETWTEKGWTKLHRVIRHTLAPHKKMMRVVTPSAIVDVTDDHSLLLKSCKEISPNDVKIGDELLHHCLPKINNKIENDFIINIFDISIPEKQIEMARFIAYYQSFDVYTNIIKINNESSCQLYKVELINKYLIHENNILENNNKICELQEIKYQGYVYDLTTENHHFAAGIGNMVVHNTDSVFFTFNLQTPEGKPIRGKEALEITIELAQEAGHLASSLLKGPHDLEYEKTFMPFCLLSKKRYVGMLYETDPNKCKRKEMGIVLKRRDNAPIVKDIYGGIIDILMKEQNISRAIEFLQNSLQNIVDENYPMDKLIITKSLRSGYKNPQTIAHKVLADRITTRDPGNKPGPGDRIPFVYINTTNKKALQGDKIETPNYIKEQGLKIDYSFYITNQIMKPVQQVFALVLEKIWELQKKKLTKLTLYKKEVESIRKKYNDDDDKCESKIEDLRNKEIKALLFDKYLRETNNEKQGVKSITSFFALKV
;
A
#
# COMPACT_ATOMS: atom_id res chain seq x y z
N LEU A 1 19.50 19.86 -25.53
CA LEU A 1 18.71 21.02 -25.94
C LEU A 1 18.86 22.07 -24.86
N ALA A 2 19.50 23.18 -25.19
CA ALA A 2 19.69 24.31 -24.29
C ALA A 2 18.91 25.51 -24.80
N LYS A 3 18.45 26.33 -23.88
CA LYS A 3 17.80 27.61 -24.15
C LYS A 3 18.79 28.73 -23.81
N ASP A 4 18.86 29.76 -24.65
CA ASP A 4 19.63 30.97 -24.35
C ASP A 4 18.89 31.76 -23.24
N ASP A 5 19.61 32.33 -22.31
CA ASP A 5 19.03 33.06 -21.17
C ASP A 5 18.86 34.54 -21.52
N VAL A 6 17.79 34.85 -22.22
CA VAL A 6 17.42 36.25 -22.57
C VAL A 6 16.18 36.64 -21.76
N THR A 7 16.33 37.61 -20.87
CA THR A 7 15.24 38.08 -20.02
C THR A 7 14.32 39.06 -20.74
N PRO A 8 13.07 39.28 -20.27
CA PRO A 8 12.19 40.31 -20.85
C PRO A 8 12.82 41.71 -20.81
N LYS A 9 13.58 42.08 -19.77
CA LYS A 9 14.30 43.36 -19.68
C LYS A 9 15.38 43.47 -20.78
N ASP A 10 16.07 42.34 -21.04
CA ASP A 10 17.07 42.33 -22.13
C ASP A 10 16.38 42.48 -23.49
N ILE A 11 15.24 41.85 -23.75
CA ILE A 11 14.48 42.02 -24.97
C ILE A 11 14.12 43.48 -25.20
N PHE A 12 13.54 44.15 -24.15
CA PHE A 12 13.19 45.59 -24.28
C PHE A 12 14.43 46.47 -24.52
N ARG A 13 15.53 46.22 -23.83
CA ARG A 13 16.79 46.94 -24.02
C ARG A 13 17.35 46.75 -25.43
N MET A 14 17.46 45.49 -25.84
CA MET A 14 18.04 45.11 -27.12
C MET A 14 17.15 45.51 -28.31
N THR A 15 15.81 45.61 -28.14
CA THR A 15 14.90 46.08 -29.23
C THR A 15 15.26 47.50 -29.66
N ASN A 16 15.65 48.36 -28.73
CA ASN A 16 16.06 49.74 -28.99
C ASN A 16 17.57 49.89 -29.15
N GLY A 17 18.32 48.80 -29.14
CA GLY A 17 19.76 48.78 -29.30
C GLY A 17 20.25 48.70 -30.76
N THR A 18 21.39 48.10 -30.92
CA THR A 18 22.08 47.92 -32.24
C THR A 18 21.41 46.87 -33.10
N ALA A 19 21.87 46.76 -34.37
CA ALA A 19 21.46 45.66 -35.27
C ALA A 19 21.84 44.28 -34.68
N ASP A 20 23.00 44.20 -34.04
CA ASP A 20 23.48 42.97 -33.38
C ASP A 20 22.58 42.57 -32.20
N ASP A 21 22.13 43.49 -31.37
CA ASP A 21 21.18 43.28 -30.29
C ASP A 21 19.86 42.69 -30.80
N ARG A 22 19.33 43.25 -31.90
CA ARG A 22 18.10 42.73 -32.54
C ARG A 22 18.33 41.34 -33.17
N SER A 23 19.54 41.07 -33.66
CA SER A 23 19.94 39.75 -34.15
C SER A 23 19.90 38.68 -33.02
N VAL A 24 20.33 39.01 -31.80
CA VAL A 24 20.27 38.15 -30.62
C VAL A 24 18.81 37.80 -30.30
N ILE A 25 17.90 38.81 -30.31
CA ILE A 25 16.45 38.55 -30.08
C ILE A 25 15.88 37.63 -31.18
N ALA A 26 16.20 37.84 -32.44
CA ALA A 26 15.73 37.02 -33.52
C ALA A 26 16.21 35.58 -33.41
N LYS A 27 17.51 35.39 -33.11
CA LYS A 27 18.08 34.05 -32.85
C LYS A 27 17.40 33.36 -31.67
N TYR A 28 17.18 34.07 -30.57
CA TYR A 28 16.46 33.54 -29.39
C TYR A 28 15.03 33.07 -29.76
N CYS A 29 14.29 33.88 -30.52
CA CYS A 29 12.92 33.55 -30.94
C CYS A 29 12.89 32.31 -31.86
N ILE A 30 13.81 32.23 -32.83
CA ILE A 30 13.94 31.06 -33.70
C ILE A 30 14.29 29.82 -32.90
N GLN A 31 15.20 29.93 -31.95
CA GLN A 31 15.59 28.82 -31.10
C GLN A 31 14.43 28.33 -30.21
N ASP A 32 13.62 29.21 -29.66
CA ASP A 32 12.42 28.82 -28.91
C ASP A 32 11.43 28.04 -29.78
N CYS A 33 11.20 28.45 -31.02
CA CYS A 33 10.37 27.68 -31.95
C CYS A 33 10.98 26.31 -32.29
N ASN A 34 12.29 26.25 -32.57
CA ASN A 34 12.99 25.01 -32.86
C ASN A 34 12.94 24.03 -31.66
N LEU A 35 13.06 24.53 -30.44
CA LEU A 35 12.96 23.70 -29.22
C LEU A 35 11.61 23.02 -29.09
N VAL A 36 10.51 23.71 -29.44
CA VAL A 36 9.17 23.10 -29.45
C VAL A 36 9.09 21.95 -30.43
N HIS A 37 9.62 22.14 -31.66
CA HIS A 37 9.67 21.07 -32.68
C HIS A 37 10.51 19.87 -32.21
N TYR A 38 11.71 20.12 -31.67
CA TYR A 38 12.56 19.05 -31.15
C TYR A 38 11.91 18.27 -30.00
N LEU A 39 11.22 18.96 -29.10
CA LEU A 39 10.48 18.32 -27.99
C LEU A 39 9.31 17.49 -28.53
N PHE A 40 8.55 18.03 -29.48
CA PHE A 40 7.43 17.33 -30.10
C PHE A 40 7.88 16.02 -30.76
N ASN A 41 8.95 16.06 -31.52
CA ASN A 41 9.52 14.88 -32.19
C ASN A 41 10.13 13.91 -31.16
N LYS A 42 10.88 14.40 -30.17
CA LYS A 42 11.53 13.56 -29.15
C LYS A 42 10.53 12.78 -28.30
N VAL A 43 9.37 13.37 -27.96
CA VAL A 43 8.31 12.72 -27.21
C VAL A 43 7.44 11.84 -28.13
N ASP A 44 7.52 12.06 -29.43
CA ASP A 44 6.70 11.36 -30.44
C ASP A 44 5.19 11.41 -30.10
N VAL A 45 4.73 12.64 -29.90
CA VAL A 45 3.35 12.90 -29.44
C VAL A 45 2.33 12.50 -30.51
N LEU A 46 2.65 12.76 -31.80
CA LEU A 46 1.69 12.58 -32.89
C LEU A 46 1.30 11.12 -33.09
N THR A 47 2.29 10.21 -33.16
CA THR A 47 2.06 8.77 -33.30
C THR A 47 1.20 8.25 -32.14
N GLY A 48 1.53 8.65 -30.90
CA GLY A 48 0.74 8.28 -29.73
C GLY A 48 -0.71 8.77 -29.78
N PHE A 49 -0.94 10.00 -30.26
CA PHE A 49 -2.29 10.56 -30.40
C PHE A 49 -3.07 9.88 -31.52
N ILE A 50 -2.45 9.60 -32.67
CA ILE A 50 -3.11 8.88 -33.77
C ILE A 50 -3.57 7.50 -33.30
N GLU A 51 -2.69 6.71 -32.67
CA GLU A 51 -3.06 5.38 -32.21
C GLU A 51 -4.15 5.42 -31.11
N MET A 52 -4.06 6.35 -30.16
CA MET A 52 -5.10 6.54 -29.15
C MET A 52 -6.44 6.99 -29.77
N ALA A 53 -6.43 7.93 -30.75
CA ALA A 53 -7.62 8.38 -31.47
C ALA A 53 -8.30 7.24 -32.21
N LYS A 54 -7.53 6.35 -32.83
CA LYS A 54 -8.05 5.13 -33.51
C LYS A 54 -8.71 4.18 -32.51
N ILE A 55 -8.03 3.88 -31.39
CA ILE A 55 -8.56 2.97 -30.37
C ILE A 55 -9.87 3.51 -29.79
N CYS A 56 -9.87 4.75 -29.33
CA CYS A 56 -11.00 5.35 -28.64
C CYS A 56 -12.09 5.93 -29.57
N SER A 57 -11.85 5.96 -30.89
CA SER A 57 -12.74 6.54 -31.90
C SER A 57 -13.13 7.99 -31.59
N VAL A 58 -12.12 8.84 -31.29
CA VAL A 58 -12.28 10.26 -31.00
C VAL A 58 -11.42 11.12 -31.94
N PRO A 59 -11.82 12.35 -32.24
CA PRO A 59 -10.96 13.31 -32.95
C PRO A 59 -9.66 13.58 -32.17
N ILE A 60 -8.56 13.79 -32.86
CA ILE A 60 -7.24 14.01 -32.23
C ILE A 60 -7.25 15.20 -31.25
N ASN A 61 -7.98 16.27 -31.59
CA ASN A 61 -8.09 17.45 -30.73
C ASN A 61 -8.73 17.14 -29.35
N PHE A 62 -9.60 16.13 -29.25
CA PHE A 62 -10.17 15.70 -27.96
C PHE A 62 -9.11 15.14 -27.01
N LEU A 63 -8.04 14.53 -27.56
CA LEU A 63 -6.94 14.00 -26.75
C LEU A 63 -6.17 15.12 -26.03
N VAL A 64 -6.15 16.31 -26.61
CA VAL A 64 -5.48 17.50 -26.08
C VAL A 64 -6.42 18.35 -25.23
N MET A 65 -7.61 18.64 -25.74
CA MET A 65 -8.52 19.63 -25.16
C MET A 65 -9.49 19.06 -24.13
N ARG A 66 -9.70 17.75 -24.11
CA ARG A 66 -10.64 17.07 -23.23
C ARG A 66 -9.93 16.02 -22.36
N GLY A 67 -10.45 15.76 -21.17
CA GLY A 67 -9.91 14.77 -20.25
C GLY A 67 -10.07 13.30 -20.71
N GLN A 68 -9.63 12.36 -19.87
CA GLN A 68 -9.69 10.92 -20.16
C GLN A 68 -11.14 10.40 -20.30
N GLY A 69 -12.11 10.99 -19.57
CA GLY A 69 -13.50 10.51 -19.55
C GLY A 69 -14.13 10.42 -20.95
N ILE A 70 -13.95 11.45 -21.80
CA ILE A 70 -14.57 11.46 -23.14
C ILE A 70 -14.04 10.35 -24.06
N LYS A 71 -12.76 9.96 -23.91
CA LYS A 71 -12.15 8.86 -24.68
C LYS A 71 -12.84 7.54 -24.35
N LEU A 72 -13.03 7.28 -23.06
CA LEU A 72 -13.62 6.04 -22.56
C LEU A 72 -15.12 6.01 -22.85
N THR A 73 -15.82 7.12 -22.68
CA THR A 73 -17.24 7.23 -23.07
C THR A 73 -17.43 6.91 -24.57
N SER A 74 -16.61 7.48 -25.45
CA SER A 74 -16.66 7.20 -26.88
C SER A 74 -16.36 5.73 -27.19
N TYR A 75 -15.32 5.16 -26.54
CA TYR A 75 -14.93 3.77 -26.74
C TYR A 75 -16.05 2.81 -26.29
N VAL A 76 -16.60 3.00 -25.08
CA VAL A 76 -17.68 2.17 -24.54
C VAL A 76 -18.94 2.32 -25.41
N ALA A 77 -19.30 3.54 -25.82
CA ALA A 77 -20.45 3.78 -26.70
C ALA A 77 -20.32 3.05 -28.05
N LYS A 78 -19.10 3.08 -28.66
CA LYS A 78 -18.80 2.30 -29.85
C LYS A 78 -19.02 0.80 -29.62
N LYS A 79 -18.50 0.27 -28.52
CA LYS A 79 -18.60 -1.15 -28.19
C LYS A 79 -20.03 -1.58 -27.87
N CYS A 80 -20.78 -0.76 -27.15
CA CYS A 80 -22.21 -0.99 -26.92
C CYS A 80 -22.97 -1.06 -28.26
N ARG A 81 -22.69 -0.13 -29.20
CA ARG A 81 -23.32 -0.16 -30.54
C ARG A 81 -22.95 -1.43 -31.32
N GLU A 82 -21.68 -1.87 -31.29
CA GLU A 82 -21.23 -3.10 -31.91
C GLU A 82 -21.95 -4.32 -31.34
N LYS A 83 -22.21 -4.33 -30.02
CA LYS A 83 -22.92 -5.38 -29.30
C LYS A 83 -24.45 -5.21 -29.27
N ARG A 84 -24.98 -4.21 -29.97
CA ARG A 84 -26.43 -3.86 -30.03
C ARG A 84 -27.07 -3.63 -28.66
N THR A 85 -26.36 -2.97 -27.75
CA THR A 85 -26.82 -2.61 -26.41
C THR A 85 -26.72 -1.10 -26.19
N LEU A 86 -27.30 -0.61 -25.10
CA LEU A 86 -27.32 0.80 -24.72
C LEU A 86 -26.47 1.04 -23.48
N ILE A 87 -25.94 2.26 -23.34
CA ILE A 87 -25.35 2.73 -22.08
C ILE A 87 -26.51 3.08 -21.13
N PRO A 88 -26.51 2.59 -19.89
CA PRO A 88 -27.58 2.90 -18.94
C PRO A 88 -27.57 4.38 -18.54
N VAL A 89 -28.74 4.93 -18.29
CA VAL A 89 -28.88 6.22 -17.61
C VAL A 89 -28.82 5.97 -16.11
N ILE A 90 -27.76 6.48 -15.46
CA ILE A 90 -27.51 6.22 -14.04
C ILE A 90 -27.83 7.48 -13.23
N GLU A 91 -28.71 7.35 -12.25
CA GLU A 91 -28.96 8.39 -11.25
C GLU A 91 -27.72 8.50 -10.33
N LYS A 92 -27.23 9.72 -10.18
CA LYS A 92 -26.08 9.99 -9.32
C LYS A 92 -26.55 10.18 -7.89
N GLY A 93 -26.29 9.20 -7.05
CA GLY A 93 -26.55 9.28 -5.61
C GLY A 93 -25.77 10.37 -4.88
N ASP A 94 -26.01 10.52 -3.57
CA ASP A 94 -25.46 11.58 -2.72
C ASP A 94 -23.91 11.65 -2.73
N LEU A 95 -23.40 12.89 -2.59
CA LEU A 95 -22.00 13.24 -2.84
C LEU A 95 -21.01 12.76 -1.75
N ASP A 96 -21.49 12.30 -0.59
CA ASP A 96 -20.65 12.10 0.58
C ASP A 96 -20.21 10.65 0.86
N GLU A 97 -20.71 9.68 0.09
CA GLU A 97 -20.30 8.28 0.24
C GLU A 97 -19.07 7.96 -0.59
N GLY A 98 -17.99 7.53 0.08
CA GLY A 98 -16.81 6.96 -0.52
C GLY A 98 -16.83 5.44 -0.51
N TYR A 99 -16.00 4.81 -1.36
CA TYR A 99 -15.64 3.39 -1.24
C TYR A 99 -14.14 3.27 -0.96
N GLU A 100 -13.73 2.12 -0.47
CA GLU A 100 -12.32 1.86 -0.22
C GLU A 100 -11.58 1.58 -1.53
N GLY A 101 -10.56 2.40 -1.79
CA GLY A 101 -9.69 2.21 -2.95
C GLY A 101 -8.73 1.02 -2.74
N ALA A 102 -7.75 0.91 -3.66
CA ALA A 102 -6.69 -0.06 -3.53
C ALA A 102 -5.98 0.05 -2.17
N ILE A 103 -5.84 -1.04 -1.48
CA ILE A 103 -5.00 -1.13 -0.28
C ILE A 103 -3.52 -1.00 -0.68
N VAL A 104 -2.74 -0.36 0.13
CA VAL A 104 -1.29 -0.36 0.09
C VAL A 104 -0.82 -0.68 1.49
N LEU A 105 -0.23 -1.84 1.63
CA LEU A 105 0.15 -2.41 2.91
C LEU A 105 1.29 -1.66 3.58
N ASP A 106 1.46 -1.85 4.90
CA ASP A 106 2.52 -1.22 5.66
C ASP A 106 3.86 -1.90 5.39
N PRO A 107 4.87 -1.13 4.90
CA PRO A 107 6.15 -1.68 4.51
C PRO A 107 7.09 -1.89 5.71
N LYS A 108 7.85 -2.99 5.76
CA LYS A 108 9.05 -3.07 6.60
C LYS A 108 10.09 -2.09 6.05
N CYS A 109 10.02 -0.83 6.52
CA CYS A 109 10.90 0.24 6.07
C CYS A 109 12.33 -0.04 6.51
N ASP A 110 13.25 -0.26 5.57
CA ASP A 110 14.68 -0.47 5.83
C ASP A 110 15.54 -0.07 4.63
N LEU A 111 16.86 -0.08 4.84
CA LEU A 111 17.86 0.05 3.81
C LEU A 111 18.51 -1.32 3.52
N TYR A 112 18.02 -1.99 2.49
CA TYR A 112 18.50 -3.28 1.98
C TYR A 112 19.68 -3.02 1.03
N LEU A 113 20.94 -3.18 1.51
CA LEU A 113 22.10 -2.86 0.71
C LEU A 113 22.54 -4.01 -0.20
N ASP A 114 22.65 -5.22 0.33
CA ASP A 114 23.24 -6.41 -0.29
C ASP A 114 22.29 -7.62 -0.35
N ASN A 115 21.08 -7.46 0.20
CA ASN A 115 20.01 -8.44 0.17
C ASN A 115 18.97 -8.03 -0.89
N PRO A 116 18.81 -8.77 -1.99
CA PRO A 116 17.92 -8.39 -3.07
C PRO A 116 16.44 -8.44 -2.65
N VAL A 117 15.67 -7.48 -3.12
CA VAL A 117 14.22 -7.40 -2.92
C VAL A 117 13.52 -7.56 -4.26
N ALA A 118 12.82 -8.68 -4.44
CA ALA A 118 12.06 -8.96 -5.65
C ALA A 118 10.66 -8.34 -5.60
N CYS A 119 10.10 -8.10 -6.77
CA CYS A 119 8.74 -7.57 -6.96
C CYS A 119 8.03 -8.39 -8.03
N VAL A 120 6.90 -8.96 -7.67
CA VAL A 120 5.94 -9.54 -8.59
C VAL A 120 4.70 -8.66 -8.66
N ASP A 121 4.07 -8.60 -9.81
CA ASP A 121 2.91 -7.73 -10.06
C ASP A 121 1.89 -8.43 -10.94
N TYR A 122 0.61 -8.22 -10.67
CA TYR A 122 -0.45 -8.77 -11.50
C TYR A 122 -0.55 -8.06 -12.85
N ALA A 123 -0.58 -8.83 -13.92
CA ALA A 123 -0.81 -8.32 -15.27
C ALA A 123 -2.22 -7.73 -15.40
N SER A 124 -2.36 -6.41 -15.22
CA SER A 124 -3.65 -5.69 -15.31
C SER A 124 -4.67 -6.14 -14.25
N LEU A 125 -4.31 -6.11 -12.96
CA LEU A 125 -5.11 -6.59 -11.82
C LEU A 125 -6.61 -6.24 -11.92
N TYR A 126 -6.98 -4.97 -11.96
CA TYR A 126 -8.39 -4.56 -11.97
C TYR A 126 -9.17 -4.96 -13.23
N PRO A 127 -8.65 -4.80 -14.47
CA PRO A 127 -9.27 -5.39 -15.64
C PRO A 127 -9.50 -6.89 -15.52
N SER A 128 -8.50 -7.63 -15.03
CA SER A 128 -8.59 -9.07 -14.84
C SER A 128 -9.63 -9.45 -13.78
N SER A 129 -9.71 -8.70 -12.68
CA SER A 129 -10.74 -8.89 -11.65
C SER A 129 -12.16 -8.64 -12.18
N MET A 130 -12.36 -7.61 -13.00
CA MET A 130 -13.66 -7.38 -13.64
C MET A 130 -14.05 -8.51 -14.60
N ILE A 131 -13.07 -9.10 -15.29
CA ILE A 131 -13.29 -10.22 -16.22
C ILE A 131 -13.58 -11.51 -15.46
N SER A 132 -12.79 -11.86 -14.45
CA SER A 132 -12.91 -13.12 -13.70
C SER A 132 -14.25 -13.22 -12.97
N GLU A 133 -14.69 -12.13 -12.35
CA GLU A 133 -15.92 -12.08 -11.54
C GLU A 133 -17.11 -11.50 -12.33
N ASN A 134 -16.95 -11.27 -13.65
CA ASN A 134 -17.98 -10.77 -14.55
C ASN A 134 -18.63 -9.46 -14.06
N LEU A 135 -17.84 -8.49 -13.56
CA LEU A 135 -18.32 -7.25 -12.95
C LEU A 135 -18.77 -6.24 -14.00
N SER A 136 -20.06 -6.04 -14.11
CA SER A 136 -20.67 -5.14 -15.08
C SER A 136 -22.06 -4.68 -14.61
N HIS A 137 -22.59 -3.62 -15.25
CA HIS A 137 -23.91 -3.11 -14.99
C HIS A 137 -25.01 -4.14 -15.33
N ASP A 138 -24.80 -4.91 -16.39
CA ASP A 138 -25.71 -5.91 -16.92
C ASP A 138 -25.59 -7.29 -16.26
N SER A 139 -24.62 -7.49 -15.37
CA SER A 139 -24.46 -8.72 -14.56
C SER A 139 -24.82 -8.50 -13.08
N LYS A 140 -24.99 -7.25 -12.63
CA LYS A 140 -25.35 -6.93 -11.24
C LYS A 140 -26.82 -7.27 -10.98
N VAL A 141 -27.08 -8.23 -10.09
CA VAL A 141 -28.41 -8.76 -9.78
C VAL A 141 -29.07 -8.00 -8.64
N TRP A 142 -28.38 -7.91 -7.51
CA TRP A 142 -28.85 -7.15 -6.35
C TRP A 142 -27.68 -6.68 -5.47
N THR A 143 -27.98 -5.73 -4.58
CA THR A 143 -27.08 -5.34 -3.50
C THR A 143 -27.84 -5.28 -2.18
N LYS A 144 -27.14 -5.60 -1.07
CA LYS A 144 -27.64 -5.50 0.29
C LYS A 144 -26.64 -4.77 1.16
N GLU A 145 -27.06 -3.77 1.90
CA GLU A 145 -26.21 -2.98 2.79
C GLU A 145 -26.59 -3.23 4.25
N TYR A 146 -25.57 -3.48 5.06
CA TYR A 146 -25.67 -3.84 6.47
C TYR A 146 -24.93 -2.79 7.31
N ASP A 147 -25.42 -2.54 8.52
CA ASP A 147 -24.75 -1.69 9.50
C ASP A 147 -23.56 -2.38 10.19
N LEU A 148 -23.02 -1.76 11.25
CA LEU A 148 -21.90 -2.32 12.02
C LEU A 148 -22.31 -3.53 12.88
N ASP A 149 -23.58 -3.64 13.21
CA ASP A 149 -24.11 -4.74 14.02
C ASP A 149 -24.52 -5.94 13.15
N GLY A 150 -24.47 -5.76 11.83
CA GLY A 150 -24.80 -6.80 10.83
C GLY A 150 -26.28 -6.84 10.47
N ASP A 151 -27.04 -5.86 10.90
CA ASP A 151 -28.45 -5.73 10.56
C ASP A 151 -28.63 -5.04 9.21
N LEU A 152 -29.60 -5.49 8.42
CA LEU A 152 -29.90 -4.89 7.11
C LEU A 152 -30.43 -3.46 7.33
N ILE A 153 -29.76 -2.50 6.69
CA ILE A 153 -30.17 -1.09 6.78
C ILE A 153 -31.51 -0.88 6.09
N GLU A 154 -32.38 -0.08 6.70
CA GLU A 154 -33.66 0.33 6.10
C GLU A 154 -33.41 0.97 4.71
N ASN A 155 -34.05 0.45 3.67
CA ASN A 155 -33.76 0.74 2.24
C ASN A 155 -32.34 0.36 1.76
N GLY A 156 -31.64 -0.54 2.47
CA GLY A 156 -30.31 -1.03 2.08
C GLY A 156 -30.31 -2.06 0.95
N GLU A 157 -31.46 -2.44 0.42
CA GLU A 157 -31.58 -3.38 -0.71
C GLU A 157 -31.79 -2.65 -2.03
N TRP A 158 -31.11 -3.13 -3.08
CA TRP A 158 -31.33 -2.71 -4.46
C TRP A 158 -31.41 -3.95 -5.37
N GLY A 159 -32.31 -3.92 -6.34
CA GLY A 159 -32.53 -4.97 -7.33
C GLY A 159 -34.01 -5.07 -7.69
N GLU A 160 -34.32 -5.62 -8.87
CA GLU A 160 -35.68 -5.82 -9.30
C GLU A 160 -36.30 -7.02 -8.57
N LYS A 161 -37.51 -6.84 -8.00
CA LYS A 161 -38.23 -7.87 -7.26
C LYS A 161 -39.56 -8.21 -7.92
N ASP A 162 -39.96 -9.46 -7.81
CA ASP A 162 -41.29 -9.92 -8.19
C ASP A 162 -42.37 -9.52 -7.15
N GLU A 163 -43.64 -9.92 -7.41
CA GLU A 163 -44.77 -9.61 -6.52
C GLU A 163 -44.63 -10.31 -5.14
N ASP A 164 -43.86 -11.40 -5.07
CA ASP A 164 -43.58 -12.15 -3.84
C ASP A 164 -42.36 -11.60 -3.08
N GLY A 165 -41.68 -10.57 -3.60
CA GLY A 165 -40.52 -9.92 -2.98
C GLY A 165 -39.20 -10.60 -3.27
N ASN A 166 -39.13 -11.61 -4.15
CA ASN A 166 -37.89 -12.25 -4.56
C ASN A 166 -37.21 -11.49 -5.68
N PHE A 167 -35.89 -11.51 -5.73
CA PHE A 167 -35.15 -10.89 -6.84
C PHE A 167 -35.33 -11.68 -8.15
N ILE A 168 -35.87 -11.03 -9.17
CA ILE A 168 -36.28 -11.65 -10.45
C ILE A 168 -35.12 -12.35 -11.17
N TYR A 169 -33.92 -11.76 -11.09
CA TYR A 169 -32.74 -12.27 -11.80
C TYR A 169 -31.83 -13.14 -10.92
N ASP A 170 -32.27 -13.50 -9.72
CA ASP A 170 -31.51 -14.37 -8.81
C ASP A 170 -31.89 -15.85 -9.00
N ASN A 171 -30.89 -16.72 -8.87
CA ASN A 171 -31.05 -18.18 -8.93
C ASN A 171 -31.73 -18.72 -10.21
N LEU A 172 -31.52 -18.04 -11.34
CA LEU A 172 -32.03 -18.51 -12.64
C LEU A 172 -31.34 -19.83 -13.05
N PRO A 173 -32.10 -20.76 -13.65
CA PRO A 173 -31.54 -22.04 -14.12
C PRO A 173 -30.37 -21.83 -15.11
N GLY A 174 -29.26 -22.51 -14.87
CA GLY A 174 -28.08 -22.45 -15.73
C GLY A 174 -27.15 -21.28 -15.49
N TYR A 175 -27.48 -20.36 -14.56
CA TYR A 175 -26.58 -19.27 -14.14
C TYR A 175 -25.90 -19.61 -12.82
N GLU A 176 -24.62 -19.26 -12.71
CA GLU A 176 -23.89 -19.20 -11.46
C GLU A 176 -23.84 -17.77 -10.95
N TYR A 177 -23.58 -17.59 -9.66
CA TYR A 177 -23.58 -16.25 -9.05
C TYR A 177 -22.37 -16.08 -8.11
N VAL A 178 -21.82 -14.88 -8.11
CA VAL A 178 -20.73 -14.49 -7.20
C VAL A 178 -21.20 -13.33 -6.33
N ASN A 179 -20.99 -13.47 -5.02
CA ASN A 179 -21.23 -12.40 -4.04
C ASN A 179 -19.91 -11.76 -3.69
N ILE A 180 -19.81 -10.45 -3.82
CA ILE A 180 -18.64 -9.68 -3.43
C ILE A 180 -19.05 -8.68 -2.36
N THR A 181 -18.32 -8.71 -1.24
CA THR A 181 -18.57 -7.84 -0.10
C THR A 181 -17.49 -6.78 0.01
N TYR A 182 -17.89 -5.56 0.36
CA TYR A 182 -16.95 -4.48 0.67
C TYR A 182 -17.46 -3.60 1.80
N ASP A 183 -16.54 -2.90 2.48
CA ASP A 183 -16.83 -2.01 3.60
C ASP A 183 -17.34 -0.65 3.12
N THR A 184 -18.39 -0.14 3.80
CA THR A 184 -18.92 1.20 3.57
C THR A 184 -18.37 2.18 4.62
N PHE A 185 -18.16 3.45 4.22
CA PHE A 185 -17.55 4.45 5.08
C PHE A 185 -18.28 5.79 5.00
N LYS A 186 -18.38 6.48 6.16
CA LYS A 186 -18.84 7.86 6.26
C LYS A 186 -17.70 8.79 6.67
N TYR A 187 -17.72 10.02 6.15
CA TYR A 187 -16.74 11.06 6.50
C TYR A 187 -17.32 11.97 7.58
N VAL A 188 -16.87 11.81 8.82
CA VAL A 188 -17.35 12.58 9.97
C VAL A 188 -16.35 13.67 10.35
N ARG A 189 -16.82 14.88 10.61
CA ARG A 189 -16.01 16.00 11.11
C ARG A 189 -16.34 16.29 12.56
N LYS A 190 -15.35 16.22 13.45
CA LYS A 190 -15.50 16.60 14.86
C LYS A 190 -15.84 18.06 15.07
N SER A 191 -15.49 18.94 14.12
CA SER A 191 -15.87 20.36 14.08
C SER A 191 -15.82 20.89 12.64
N PRO A 192 -16.47 22.03 12.31
CA PRO A 192 -16.47 22.61 10.94
C PRO A 192 -15.06 22.90 10.38
N LYS A 193 -14.05 23.09 11.26
CA LYS A 193 -12.66 23.36 10.89
C LYS A 193 -11.77 22.13 10.94
N ALA A 194 -12.23 21.03 11.51
CA ALA A 194 -11.47 19.78 11.58
C ALA A 194 -11.42 19.08 10.22
N ALA A 195 -10.36 18.32 9.99
CA ALA A 195 -10.33 17.38 8.88
C ALA A 195 -11.45 16.34 9.04
N ALA A 196 -12.04 15.86 7.95
CA ALA A 196 -12.99 14.77 8.01
C ALA A 196 -12.24 13.47 8.31
N GLU A 197 -12.68 12.73 9.31
CA GLU A 197 -12.22 11.37 9.61
C GLU A 197 -13.07 10.37 8.84
N LYS A 198 -12.43 9.35 8.27
CA LYS A 198 -13.09 8.25 7.58
C LYS A 198 -13.45 7.19 8.64
N ILE A 199 -14.73 6.95 8.86
CA ILE A 199 -15.23 5.98 9.83
C ILE A 199 -16.02 4.92 9.08
N LYS A 200 -15.77 3.64 9.37
CA LYS A 200 -16.56 2.54 8.84
C LYS A 200 -18.01 2.69 9.28
N SER A 201 -18.95 2.54 8.35
CA SER A 201 -20.39 2.66 8.60
C SER A 201 -21.15 1.35 8.48
N GLY A 202 -20.52 0.33 7.90
CA GLY A 202 -21.14 -0.96 7.69
C GLY A 202 -20.47 -1.75 6.56
N THR A 203 -21.20 -2.68 5.97
CA THR A 203 -20.76 -3.50 4.83
C THR A 203 -21.83 -3.56 3.75
N LYS A 204 -21.43 -3.78 2.51
CA LYS A 204 -22.34 -3.96 1.38
C LYS A 204 -21.99 -5.21 0.59
N ILE A 205 -22.98 -6.04 0.31
CA ILE A 205 -22.84 -7.24 -0.52
C ILE A 205 -23.46 -6.95 -1.88
N CYS A 206 -22.71 -7.28 -2.94
CA CYS A 206 -23.18 -7.18 -4.32
C CYS A 206 -23.16 -8.55 -4.98
N ARG A 207 -24.24 -8.93 -5.62
CA ARG A 207 -24.37 -10.24 -6.32
C ARG A 207 -24.30 -10.01 -7.82
N PHE A 208 -23.42 -10.78 -8.48
CA PHE A 208 -23.21 -10.74 -9.92
C PHE A 208 -23.46 -12.09 -10.55
N ALA A 209 -24.20 -12.10 -11.68
CA ALA A 209 -24.46 -13.29 -12.45
C ALA A 209 -23.24 -13.67 -13.31
N GLN A 210 -22.88 -14.95 -13.31
CA GLN A 210 -21.91 -15.53 -14.23
C GLN A 210 -22.68 -16.14 -15.40
N PHE A 211 -22.47 -15.61 -16.61
CA PHE A 211 -23.19 -16.06 -17.77
C PHE A 211 -22.72 -17.45 -18.19
N PRO A 212 -23.64 -18.38 -18.57
CA PRO A 212 -23.26 -19.70 -19.02
C PRO A 212 -22.45 -19.67 -20.31
N GLU A 213 -22.70 -18.68 -21.18
CA GLU A 213 -21.95 -18.42 -22.40
C GLU A 213 -21.53 -16.94 -22.48
N GLY A 214 -20.24 -16.69 -22.69
CA GLY A 214 -19.69 -15.34 -22.84
C GLY A 214 -19.55 -14.57 -21.53
N LYS A 215 -19.40 -13.26 -21.65
CA LYS A 215 -19.21 -12.31 -20.54
C LYS A 215 -20.15 -11.12 -20.70
N ALA A 216 -20.46 -10.47 -19.60
CA ALA A 216 -21.16 -9.19 -19.58
C ALA A 216 -20.38 -8.11 -20.35
N ILE A 217 -21.00 -6.97 -20.60
CA ILE A 217 -20.50 -5.94 -21.54
C ILE A 217 -19.12 -5.40 -21.13
N MET A 218 -18.93 -4.99 -19.88
CA MET A 218 -17.66 -4.41 -19.45
C MET A 218 -16.51 -5.44 -19.42
N PRO A 219 -16.67 -6.66 -18.85
CA PRO A 219 -15.71 -7.73 -18.96
C PRO A 219 -15.34 -8.09 -20.41
N SER A 220 -16.32 -8.21 -21.31
CA SER A 220 -16.04 -8.57 -22.72
C SER A 220 -15.24 -7.48 -23.45
N ILE A 221 -15.52 -6.20 -23.17
CA ILE A 221 -14.75 -5.06 -23.70
C ILE A 221 -13.29 -5.10 -23.18
N LEU A 222 -13.11 -5.44 -21.91
CA LEU A 222 -11.79 -5.56 -21.30
C LEU A 222 -10.99 -6.73 -21.86
N GLU A 223 -11.61 -7.89 -22.05
CA GLU A 223 -10.98 -9.05 -22.72
C GLU A 223 -10.50 -8.69 -24.13
N GLU A 224 -11.32 -8.04 -24.92
CA GLU A 224 -10.94 -7.60 -26.28
C GLU A 224 -9.71 -6.67 -26.23
N LEU A 225 -9.66 -5.71 -25.28
CA LEU A 225 -8.52 -4.81 -25.11
C LEU A 225 -7.24 -5.54 -24.69
N LEU A 226 -7.33 -6.48 -23.74
CA LEU A 226 -6.18 -7.24 -23.28
C LEU A 226 -5.66 -8.18 -24.35
N MET A 227 -6.54 -8.84 -25.12
CA MET A 227 -6.18 -9.67 -26.25
C MET A 227 -5.52 -8.86 -27.37
N ALA A 228 -6.09 -7.70 -27.73
CA ALA A 228 -5.53 -6.79 -28.72
C ALA A 228 -4.13 -6.30 -28.32
N ARG A 229 -3.93 -6.01 -27.02
CA ARG A 229 -2.61 -5.65 -26.47
C ARG A 229 -1.63 -6.81 -26.59
N LYS A 230 -2.02 -8.03 -26.17
CA LYS A 230 -1.16 -9.22 -26.22
C LYS A 230 -0.74 -9.55 -27.66
N SER A 231 -1.67 -9.48 -28.61
CA SER A 231 -1.40 -9.69 -30.03
C SER A 231 -0.45 -8.62 -30.58
N THR A 232 -0.68 -7.35 -30.25
CA THR A 232 0.19 -6.24 -30.70
C THR A 232 1.61 -6.40 -30.15
N ARG A 233 1.78 -6.77 -28.87
CA ARG A 233 3.10 -7.02 -28.28
C ARG A 233 3.87 -8.13 -28.96
N LYS A 234 3.19 -9.21 -29.41
CA LYS A 234 3.81 -10.31 -30.15
C LYS A 234 4.31 -9.88 -31.54
N LEU A 235 3.72 -8.85 -32.13
CA LEU A 235 4.12 -8.33 -33.44
C LEU A 235 5.36 -7.43 -33.38
N ILE A 236 5.64 -6.78 -32.26
CA ILE A 236 6.76 -5.83 -32.13
C ILE A 236 8.11 -6.46 -32.47
N PRO A 237 8.52 -7.60 -31.88
CA PRO A 237 9.82 -8.21 -32.19
C PRO A 237 9.92 -8.77 -33.62
N GLN A 238 8.79 -8.98 -34.31
CA GLN A 238 8.76 -9.49 -35.68
C GLN A 238 8.97 -8.39 -36.73
N GLN A 239 8.91 -7.11 -36.35
CA GLN A 239 9.12 -5.99 -37.26
C GLN A 239 10.61 -5.70 -37.41
N SER A 240 11.03 -5.44 -38.67
CA SER A 240 12.38 -4.93 -39.00
C SER A 240 12.43 -3.40 -38.98
N ASP A 241 11.33 -2.73 -39.29
CA ASP A 241 11.21 -1.28 -39.36
C ASP A 241 11.03 -0.68 -37.96
N GLU A 242 11.97 0.17 -37.55
CA GLU A 242 11.95 0.86 -36.25
C GLU A 242 10.74 1.82 -36.10
N PHE A 243 10.27 2.42 -37.20
CA PHE A 243 9.08 3.26 -37.16
C PHE A 243 7.83 2.41 -36.84
N MET A 244 7.68 1.26 -37.51
CA MET A 244 6.57 0.33 -37.23
C MET A 244 6.65 -0.28 -35.84
N LYS A 245 7.84 -0.59 -35.32
CA LYS A 245 8.00 -1.00 -33.90
C LYS A 245 7.45 0.07 -32.96
N ASN A 246 7.81 1.33 -33.19
CA ASN A 246 7.34 2.45 -32.40
C ASN A 246 5.81 2.63 -32.49
N VAL A 247 5.22 2.53 -33.69
CA VAL A 247 3.76 2.59 -33.88
C VAL A 247 3.07 1.49 -33.09
N LEU A 248 3.56 0.25 -33.17
CA LEU A 248 3.00 -0.87 -32.42
C LEU A 248 3.17 -0.72 -30.90
N ASP A 249 4.31 -0.16 -30.46
CA ASP A 249 4.52 0.13 -29.04
C ASP A 249 3.53 1.19 -28.52
N LYS A 250 3.32 2.27 -29.26
CA LYS A 250 2.30 3.28 -28.93
C LYS A 250 0.89 2.69 -28.92
N ARG A 251 0.58 1.81 -29.86
CA ARG A 251 -0.71 1.10 -29.92
C ARG A 251 -0.94 0.20 -28.71
N GLN A 252 0.03 -0.68 -28.35
CA GLN A 252 -0.10 -1.54 -27.18
C GLN A 252 -0.22 -0.72 -25.87
N LEU A 253 0.48 0.41 -25.79
CA LEU A 253 0.36 1.34 -24.67
C LEU A 253 -1.04 1.99 -24.63
N GLY A 254 -1.61 2.32 -25.80
CA GLY A 254 -2.98 2.81 -25.92
C GLY A 254 -4.00 1.83 -25.36
N TYR A 255 -3.90 0.55 -25.71
CA TYR A 255 -4.76 -0.50 -25.14
C TYR A 255 -4.61 -0.63 -23.62
N LYS A 256 -3.35 -0.63 -23.12
CA LYS A 256 -3.09 -0.67 -21.67
C LYS A 256 -3.76 0.47 -20.91
N VAL A 257 -3.59 1.70 -21.41
CA VAL A 257 -4.13 2.89 -20.75
C VAL A 257 -5.66 2.86 -20.79
N THR A 258 -6.27 2.45 -21.92
CA THR A 258 -7.72 2.37 -22.06
C THR A 258 -8.31 1.34 -21.09
N ALA A 259 -7.77 0.12 -21.03
CA ALA A 259 -8.24 -0.93 -20.14
C ALA A 259 -8.13 -0.53 -18.65
N ASN A 260 -6.96 -0.06 -18.22
CA ASN A 260 -6.74 0.31 -16.82
C ASN A 260 -7.53 1.56 -16.38
N SER A 261 -7.93 2.42 -17.33
CA SER A 261 -8.73 3.60 -17.02
C SER A 261 -10.23 3.30 -16.91
N LEU A 262 -10.69 2.18 -17.43
CA LEU A 262 -12.11 1.84 -17.49
C LEU A 262 -12.69 1.63 -16.09
N TYR A 263 -12.00 0.87 -15.25
CA TYR A 263 -12.32 0.74 -13.83
C TYR A 263 -12.44 2.11 -13.12
N GLY A 264 -11.44 2.99 -13.34
CA GLY A 264 -11.44 4.32 -12.72
C GLY A 264 -12.63 5.19 -13.12
N GLN A 265 -13.21 4.97 -14.31
CA GLN A 265 -14.42 5.66 -14.73
C GLN A 265 -15.69 5.09 -14.08
N CYS A 266 -15.76 3.79 -13.79
CA CYS A 266 -16.85 3.24 -12.99
C CYS A 266 -16.89 3.88 -11.59
N GLY A 267 -15.75 4.22 -10.99
CA GLY A 267 -15.65 4.90 -9.70
C GLY A 267 -15.72 6.44 -9.76
N ALA A 268 -15.72 7.05 -10.94
CA ALA A 268 -15.68 8.51 -11.11
C ALA A 268 -17.11 9.09 -11.21
N LYS A 269 -17.54 9.86 -10.24
CA LYS A 269 -18.87 10.49 -10.18
C LYS A 269 -19.24 11.33 -11.42
N THR A 270 -18.26 11.78 -12.19
CA THR A 270 -18.47 12.56 -13.44
C THR A 270 -18.62 11.70 -14.67
N SER A 271 -18.45 10.39 -14.56
CA SER A 271 -18.55 9.45 -15.68
C SER A 271 -20.00 9.20 -16.10
N THR A 272 -20.21 8.88 -17.39
CA THR A 272 -21.51 8.50 -17.95
C THR A 272 -21.93 7.08 -17.56
N PHE A 273 -20.97 6.23 -17.14
CA PHE A 273 -21.21 4.87 -16.65
C PHE A 273 -20.66 4.68 -15.23
N TYR A 274 -20.85 5.70 -14.40
CA TYR A 274 -20.53 5.64 -12.98
C TYR A 274 -21.36 4.55 -12.30
N GLU A 275 -20.66 3.61 -11.62
CA GLU A 275 -21.28 2.61 -10.76
C GLU A 275 -20.33 2.29 -9.61
N LYS A 276 -20.63 2.86 -8.44
CA LYS A 276 -19.79 2.76 -7.23
C LYS A 276 -19.56 1.30 -6.84
N ASP A 277 -20.60 0.47 -6.91
CA ASP A 277 -20.56 -0.92 -6.47
C ASP A 277 -19.59 -1.75 -7.32
N ILE A 278 -19.58 -1.55 -8.65
CA ILE A 278 -18.61 -2.21 -9.54
C ILE A 278 -17.19 -1.82 -9.19
N ALA A 279 -16.93 -0.52 -8.96
CA ALA A 279 -15.60 -0.05 -8.62
C ALA A 279 -15.14 -0.58 -7.24
N ALA A 280 -16.03 -0.62 -6.26
CA ALA A 280 -15.76 -1.15 -4.92
C ALA A 280 -15.52 -2.66 -4.95
N CYS A 281 -16.34 -3.42 -5.66
CA CYS A 281 -16.17 -4.86 -5.85
C CYS A 281 -14.87 -5.19 -6.60
N THR A 282 -14.49 -4.40 -7.60
CA THR A 282 -13.21 -4.58 -8.31
C THR A 282 -12.02 -4.40 -7.37
N THR A 283 -12.06 -3.38 -6.48
CA THR A 283 -10.98 -3.20 -5.50
C THR A 283 -10.99 -4.26 -4.42
N ALA A 284 -12.15 -4.74 -4.02
CA ALA A 284 -12.28 -5.84 -3.07
C ALA A 284 -11.65 -7.13 -3.64
N THR A 285 -12.00 -7.52 -4.88
CA THR A 285 -11.38 -8.66 -5.57
C THR A 285 -9.88 -8.48 -5.76
N GLY A 286 -9.43 -7.26 -6.10
CA GLY A 286 -8.00 -6.96 -6.23
C GLY A 286 -7.24 -7.14 -4.90
N ARG A 287 -7.82 -6.76 -3.79
CA ARG A 287 -7.26 -7.01 -2.45
C ARG A 287 -7.03 -8.51 -2.22
N LEU A 288 -8.04 -9.31 -2.51
CA LEU A 288 -8.01 -10.77 -2.46
C LEU A 288 -6.79 -11.37 -3.13
N LEU A 289 -6.62 -11.00 -4.37
CA LEU A 289 -5.59 -11.58 -5.22
C LEU A 289 -4.18 -11.25 -4.77
N LEU A 290 -3.98 -10.04 -4.27
CA LEU A 290 -2.68 -9.63 -3.79
C LEU A 290 -2.26 -10.42 -2.54
N THR A 291 -3.20 -10.70 -1.66
CA THR A 291 -3.00 -11.56 -0.50
C THR A 291 -2.59 -12.98 -0.88
N TYR A 292 -3.27 -13.51 -1.90
CA TYR A 292 -2.95 -14.82 -2.44
C TYR A 292 -1.51 -14.92 -2.93
N ALA A 293 -1.05 -13.93 -3.72
CA ALA A 293 0.32 -13.89 -4.23
C ALA A 293 1.38 -13.92 -3.11
N LYS A 294 1.12 -13.17 -2.03
CA LYS A 294 1.95 -13.15 -0.85
C LYS A 294 2.10 -14.54 -0.22
N LYS A 295 0.97 -15.20 0.05
CA LYS A 295 0.96 -16.53 0.67
C LYS A 295 1.77 -17.54 -0.12
N ILE A 296 1.58 -17.61 -1.42
CA ILE A 296 2.34 -18.54 -2.25
C ILE A 296 3.85 -18.31 -2.11
N ILE A 297 4.30 -17.07 -2.08
CA ILE A 297 5.73 -16.77 -2.00
C ILE A 297 6.32 -17.15 -0.64
N GLU A 298 5.71 -16.74 0.47
CA GLU A 298 6.20 -17.09 1.81
C GLU A 298 6.10 -18.58 2.10
N GLU A 299 5.03 -19.17 1.65
CA GLU A 299 4.75 -20.56 1.93
C GLU A 299 5.58 -21.51 1.04
N CYS A 300 5.84 -21.19 -0.25
CA CYS A 300 6.67 -22.04 -1.11
C CYS A 300 8.17 -21.82 -0.94
N TYR A 301 8.58 -20.65 -0.46
CA TYR A 301 10.01 -20.29 -0.35
C TYR A 301 10.42 -19.84 1.07
N GLY A 302 9.56 -20.02 2.07
CA GLY A 302 9.79 -19.57 3.45
C GLY A 302 10.90 -20.31 4.16
N ASP A 303 11.08 -21.60 3.92
CA ASP A 303 12.20 -22.42 4.44
C ASP A 303 12.36 -23.64 3.52
N ALA A 304 12.84 -23.41 2.30
CA ALA A 304 12.91 -24.43 1.27
C ALA A 304 14.32 -24.52 0.67
N ILE A 305 14.75 -25.74 0.31
CA ILE A 305 15.93 -25.93 -0.51
C ILE A 305 15.48 -25.88 -1.97
N CYS A 306 15.92 -24.86 -2.69
CA CYS A 306 15.61 -24.67 -4.11
C CYS A 306 16.86 -24.99 -4.95
N ASN A 307 16.68 -25.74 -6.01
CA ASN A 307 17.74 -26.02 -6.97
C ASN A 307 17.75 -24.92 -8.04
N THR A 308 18.83 -24.18 -8.13
CA THR A 308 19.06 -23.16 -9.15
C THR A 308 19.85 -23.72 -10.32
N LYS A 309 19.72 -23.13 -11.50
CA LYS A 309 20.37 -23.61 -12.72
C LYS A 309 21.90 -23.52 -12.65
N ASP A 310 22.42 -22.39 -12.14
CA ASP A 310 23.85 -22.07 -12.22
C ASP A 310 24.56 -22.09 -10.86
N HIS A 311 23.82 -22.04 -9.74
CA HIS A 311 24.37 -21.92 -8.38
C HIS A 311 24.11 -23.13 -7.48
N GLY A 312 23.45 -24.19 -8.00
CA GLY A 312 23.14 -25.40 -7.25
C GLY A 312 22.06 -25.20 -6.18
N PRO A 313 22.01 -26.07 -5.15
CA PRO A 313 20.99 -26.00 -4.12
C PRO A 313 21.23 -24.81 -3.17
N VAL A 314 20.19 -24.01 -2.94
CA VAL A 314 20.20 -22.86 -2.02
C VAL A 314 19.03 -22.97 -1.04
N LEU A 315 19.26 -22.62 0.22
CA LEU A 315 18.22 -22.49 1.22
C LEU A 315 17.59 -21.11 1.12
N THR A 316 16.27 -21.08 0.87
CA THR A 316 15.49 -19.86 0.89
C THR A 316 14.80 -19.70 2.23
N LYS A 317 14.77 -18.47 2.75
CA LYS A 317 13.94 -18.04 3.86
C LYS A 317 13.15 -16.83 3.38
N ALA A 318 12.26 -17.07 2.44
CA ALA A 318 11.45 -16.00 1.86
C ALA A 318 10.72 -15.30 2.98
N GLU A 319 11.06 -14.05 3.16
CA GLU A 319 10.39 -13.15 4.06
C GLU A 319 9.63 -12.15 3.20
N TYR A 320 8.31 -12.26 3.33
CA TYR A 320 7.50 -11.15 2.91
C TYR A 320 7.79 -10.01 3.86
N ILE A 321 7.91 -8.90 3.25
CA ILE A 321 7.91 -7.69 4.03
C ILE A 321 6.45 -7.43 4.52
N TYR A 322 5.53 -8.53 4.46
CA TYR A 322 4.08 -8.57 4.82
C TYR A 322 3.42 -10.01 4.69
N GLY A 323 2.83 -10.82 5.74
CA GLY A 323 1.99 -12.05 5.69
C GLY A 323 1.69 -13.08 6.81
N ASP A 324 0.71 -14.15 6.78
CA ASP A 324 0.04 -14.85 7.94
C ASP A 324 -0.55 -16.28 7.78
N SER A 325 -0.69 -17.18 8.91
CA SER A 325 -1.37 -18.53 8.99
C SER A 325 -1.82 -19.01 10.42
N VAL A 326 -2.71 -20.08 10.58
CA VAL A 326 -3.26 -20.64 11.85
C VAL A 326 -2.94 -22.13 12.13
N ALA A 327 -3.12 -22.65 13.39
CA ALA A 327 -2.80 -24.04 13.79
C ALA A 327 -3.79 -25.10 13.23
N ASN A 328 -3.35 -26.38 13.04
CA ASN A 328 -4.14 -27.48 12.45
C ASN A 328 -5.43 -27.83 13.23
N TYR A 329 -5.39 -27.76 14.54
CA TYR A 329 -6.51 -28.09 15.43
C TYR A 329 -7.47 -26.90 15.64
N THR A 330 -7.22 -25.75 15.00
CA THR A 330 -8.07 -24.55 15.15
C THR A 330 -9.51 -24.87 14.82
N PRO A 331 -10.47 -24.73 15.75
CA PRO A 331 -11.90 -24.92 15.49
C PRO A 331 -12.40 -23.91 14.47
N VAL A 332 -13.18 -24.39 13.50
CA VAL A 332 -13.85 -23.57 12.48
C VAL A 332 -15.30 -24.02 12.32
N ILE A 333 -16.16 -23.08 11.93
CA ILE A 333 -17.60 -23.32 11.78
C ILE A 333 -17.89 -23.52 10.30
N ILE A 334 -18.32 -24.72 9.94
CA ILE A 334 -18.55 -25.14 8.55
C ILE A 334 -20.01 -25.52 8.34
N LYS A 335 -20.57 -25.14 7.17
CA LYS A 335 -21.93 -25.50 6.74
C LYS A 335 -21.90 -26.13 5.36
N LYS A 336 -22.66 -27.21 5.18
CA LYS A 336 -22.93 -27.81 3.87
C LYS A 336 -24.43 -28.15 3.77
N GLY A 337 -25.16 -27.46 2.89
CA GLY A 337 -26.62 -27.46 2.89
C GLY A 337 -27.16 -26.91 4.22
N ASP A 338 -28.08 -27.63 4.88
CA ASP A 338 -28.63 -27.21 6.17
C ASP A 338 -27.85 -27.73 7.40
N LYS A 339 -26.76 -28.47 7.19
CA LYS A 339 -25.96 -29.05 8.28
C LYS A 339 -24.81 -28.15 8.67
N ILE A 340 -24.78 -27.70 9.92
CA ILE A 340 -23.70 -26.92 10.53
C ILE A 340 -22.85 -27.85 11.41
N ALA A 341 -21.54 -27.73 11.33
CA ALA A 341 -20.60 -28.48 12.15
C ALA A 341 -19.46 -27.58 12.63
N ILE A 342 -19.00 -27.77 13.87
CA ILE A 342 -17.76 -27.20 14.41
C ILE A 342 -16.72 -28.31 14.45
N ILE A 343 -15.66 -28.17 13.66
CA ILE A 343 -14.59 -29.16 13.48
C ILE A 343 -13.24 -28.45 13.43
N SER A 344 -12.14 -29.19 13.58
CA SER A 344 -10.82 -28.60 13.33
C SER A 344 -10.63 -28.28 11.86
N ILE A 345 -9.82 -27.28 11.57
CA ILE A 345 -9.51 -26.88 10.18
C ILE A 345 -8.92 -28.04 9.37
N GLU A 346 -8.17 -28.93 10.01
CA GLU A 346 -7.61 -30.16 9.41
C GLU A 346 -8.70 -31.16 8.96
N GLN A 347 -9.77 -31.32 9.76
CA GLN A 347 -10.86 -32.25 9.49
C GLN A 347 -11.77 -31.84 8.33
N ILE A 348 -11.66 -30.59 7.82
CA ILE A 348 -12.51 -30.13 6.71
C ILE A 348 -12.26 -30.96 5.45
N ALA A 349 -11.01 -31.25 5.11
CA ALA A 349 -10.64 -32.00 3.92
C ALA A 349 -11.14 -33.46 3.99
N GLU A 350 -11.03 -34.10 5.15
CA GLU A 350 -11.52 -35.45 5.39
C GLU A 350 -13.05 -35.53 5.23
N LYS A 351 -13.76 -34.59 5.87
CA LYS A 351 -15.22 -34.64 5.98
C LYS A 351 -15.96 -34.17 4.72
N TYR A 352 -15.39 -33.20 3.99
CA TYR A 352 -16.06 -32.52 2.87
C TYR A 352 -15.30 -32.57 1.55
N GLY A 353 -14.00 -32.92 1.54
CA GLY A 353 -13.14 -33.02 0.35
C GLY A 353 -12.73 -34.42 -0.02
N ASN A 354 -13.38 -35.47 0.53
CA ASN A 354 -13.02 -36.88 0.32
C ASN A 354 -11.54 -37.18 0.63
N ASN A 355 -10.91 -36.37 1.47
CA ASN A 355 -9.49 -36.42 1.83
C ASN A 355 -8.54 -36.41 0.61
N LEU A 356 -8.97 -35.75 -0.48
CA LEU A 356 -8.19 -35.60 -1.70
C LEU A 356 -7.28 -34.37 -1.56
N TRP A 357 -6.14 -34.59 -0.91
CA TRP A 357 -5.08 -33.58 -0.89
C TRP A 357 -4.31 -33.63 -2.20
N VAL A 358 -4.33 -32.52 -2.93
CA VAL A 358 -3.55 -32.33 -4.13
C VAL A 358 -2.21 -31.75 -3.73
N LEU A 359 -1.17 -32.52 -3.95
CA LEU A 359 0.20 -32.09 -3.67
C LEU A 359 0.69 -31.15 -4.78
N CYS A 360 1.09 -29.95 -4.42
CA CYS A 360 1.88 -29.10 -5.31
C CYS A 360 3.31 -29.67 -5.34
N ARG A 361 3.61 -30.54 -6.31
CA ARG A 361 4.95 -31.12 -6.45
C ARG A 361 5.80 -30.29 -7.41
N GLU A 362 6.85 -29.71 -6.86
CA GLU A 362 8.06 -29.40 -7.61
C GLU A 362 9.24 -29.91 -6.79
N GLU A 363 10.18 -30.63 -7.43
CA GLU A 363 11.36 -31.16 -6.74
C GLU A 363 12.16 -30.05 -6.06
N GLY A 364 12.44 -30.21 -4.75
CA GLY A 364 13.24 -29.28 -3.98
C GLY A 364 12.51 -28.19 -3.24
N LYS A 365 11.15 -28.21 -3.15
CA LYS A 365 10.33 -27.22 -2.44
C LYS A 365 9.61 -27.82 -1.24
N GLN A 366 9.22 -26.94 -0.28
CA GLN A 366 8.35 -27.35 0.83
C GLN A 366 7.03 -27.86 0.28
N GLU A 367 6.69 -29.10 0.61
CA GLU A 367 5.46 -29.74 0.17
C GLU A 367 4.25 -28.98 0.74
N LYS A 368 3.40 -28.50 -0.15
CA LYS A 368 2.08 -27.93 0.17
C LYS A 368 1.00 -28.79 -0.38
N GLU A 369 -0.05 -28.87 0.36
CA GLU A 369 -1.22 -29.58 -0.02
C GLU A 369 -2.44 -28.67 0.07
N PHE A 370 -3.33 -28.80 -0.89
CA PHE A 370 -4.61 -28.12 -0.86
C PHE A 370 -5.75 -29.09 -1.19
N CYS A 371 -6.93 -28.75 -0.69
CA CYS A 371 -8.16 -29.47 -0.97
C CYS A 371 -9.25 -28.46 -1.33
N ASP A 372 -9.86 -28.64 -2.51
CA ASP A 372 -10.94 -27.80 -3.03
C ASP A 372 -12.32 -28.29 -2.62
N PHE A 373 -13.29 -27.38 -2.47
CA PHE A 373 -14.63 -27.67 -2.02
C PHE A 373 -15.70 -27.03 -2.91
N ILE A 374 -16.82 -27.72 -3.07
CA ILE A 374 -18.00 -27.20 -3.76
C ILE A 374 -19.19 -27.25 -2.79
N GLY A 375 -19.88 -26.12 -2.65
CA GLY A 375 -21.06 -25.99 -1.80
C GLY A 375 -20.81 -26.11 -0.31
N VAL A 376 -19.60 -25.75 0.14
CA VAL A 376 -19.20 -25.65 1.56
C VAL A 376 -19.07 -24.16 1.93
N GLU A 377 -19.59 -23.79 3.08
CA GLU A 377 -19.54 -22.43 3.61
C GLU A 377 -18.88 -22.42 4.99
N THR A 378 -18.22 -21.32 5.36
CA THR A 378 -17.70 -21.06 6.70
C THR A 378 -18.25 -19.76 7.27
N TRP A 379 -18.21 -19.60 8.59
CA TRP A 379 -18.78 -18.45 9.29
C TRP A 379 -17.77 -17.30 9.39
N THR A 380 -18.26 -16.08 9.26
CA THR A 380 -17.47 -14.84 9.36
C THR A 380 -18.29 -13.76 10.07
N GLU A 381 -17.70 -12.59 10.33
CA GLU A 381 -18.41 -11.43 10.83
C GLU A 381 -19.53 -10.95 9.88
N LYS A 382 -19.52 -11.40 8.65
CA LYS A 382 -20.51 -11.08 7.60
C LYS A 382 -21.53 -12.21 7.38
N GLY A 383 -21.54 -13.21 8.23
CA GLY A 383 -22.37 -14.38 8.09
C GLY A 383 -21.70 -15.52 7.31
N TRP A 384 -22.49 -16.37 6.66
CA TRP A 384 -21.99 -17.49 5.88
C TRP A 384 -21.32 -17.05 4.60
N THR A 385 -20.08 -17.52 4.37
CA THR A 385 -19.30 -17.26 3.15
C THR A 385 -18.84 -18.60 2.54
N LYS A 386 -18.70 -18.64 1.20
CA LYS A 386 -18.22 -19.85 0.52
C LYS A 386 -16.78 -20.13 0.90
N LEU A 387 -16.52 -21.39 1.22
CA LEU A 387 -15.17 -21.94 1.38
C LEU A 387 -14.76 -22.58 0.06
N HIS A 388 -13.74 -22.01 -0.60
CA HIS A 388 -13.23 -22.51 -1.87
C HIS A 388 -12.19 -23.60 -1.66
N ARG A 389 -11.28 -23.38 -0.70
CA ARG A 389 -10.09 -24.21 -0.50
C ARG A 389 -9.58 -24.17 0.93
N VAL A 390 -9.01 -25.27 1.38
CA VAL A 390 -8.14 -25.37 2.56
C VAL A 390 -6.73 -25.64 2.08
N ILE A 391 -5.78 -24.88 2.57
CA ILE A 391 -4.35 -25.04 2.28
C ILE A 391 -3.65 -25.45 3.57
N ARG A 392 -2.65 -26.36 3.49
CA ARG A 392 -1.80 -26.72 4.62
C ARG A 392 -0.33 -26.85 4.23
N HIS A 393 0.55 -26.53 5.15
CA HIS A 393 1.99 -26.72 5.05
C HIS A 393 2.61 -26.87 6.44
N THR A 394 3.81 -27.42 6.56
CA THR A 394 4.51 -27.51 7.85
C THR A 394 4.91 -26.10 8.31
N LEU A 395 4.81 -25.85 9.65
CA LEU A 395 5.29 -24.59 10.23
C LEU A 395 6.79 -24.44 10.00
N ALA A 396 7.21 -23.32 9.42
CA ALA A 396 8.62 -23.07 9.18
C ALA A 396 9.38 -22.92 10.50
N PRO A 397 10.65 -23.46 10.62
CA PRO A 397 11.39 -23.50 11.87
C PRO A 397 11.67 -22.15 12.53
N HIS A 398 11.64 -21.07 11.78
CA HIS A 398 11.86 -19.70 12.27
C HIS A 398 10.58 -18.99 12.72
N LYS A 399 9.41 -19.56 12.42
CA LYS A 399 8.09 -19.04 12.80
C LYS A 399 7.67 -19.57 14.16
N LYS A 400 6.94 -18.75 14.90
CA LYS A 400 6.40 -19.10 16.22
C LYS A 400 4.89 -19.19 16.16
N MET A 401 4.34 -20.00 17.04
CA MET A 401 2.89 -20.06 17.23
C MET A 401 2.52 -19.30 18.49
N MET A 402 1.59 -18.38 18.38
CA MET A 402 1.12 -17.52 19.44
C MET A 402 -0.32 -17.84 19.81
N ARG A 403 -0.58 -18.03 21.08
CA ARG A 403 -1.94 -18.14 21.62
C ARG A 403 -2.44 -16.79 22.07
N VAL A 404 -3.56 -16.36 21.52
CA VAL A 404 -4.23 -15.10 21.85
C VAL A 404 -5.51 -15.42 22.60
N VAL A 405 -5.66 -14.89 23.81
CA VAL A 405 -6.81 -15.16 24.70
C VAL A 405 -7.54 -13.87 25.02
N THR A 406 -8.86 -13.88 24.79
CA THR A 406 -9.79 -12.88 25.30
C THR A 406 -10.82 -13.55 26.22
N PRO A 407 -11.59 -12.82 27.01
CA PRO A 407 -12.66 -13.44 27.85
C PRO A 407 -13.73 -14.18 27.02
N SER A 408 -13.86 -13.88 25.73
CA SER A 408 -14.87 -14.49 24.86
C SER A 408 -14.31 -15.45 23.81
N ALA A 409 -12.97 -15.51 23.59
CA ALA A 409 -12.37 -16.32 22.55
C ALA A 409 -10.90 -16.68 22.79
N ILE A 410 -10.45 -17.78 22.15
CA ILE A 410 -9.04 -18.21 22.13
C ILE A 410 -8.69 -18.64 20.71
N VAL A 411 -7.55 -18.16 20.17
CA VAL A 411 -7.02 -18.60 18.87
C VAL A 411 -5.52 -18.81 18.89
N ASP A 412 -5.04 -19.82 18.19
CA ASP A 412 -3.61 -20.13 18.01
C ASP A 412 -3.21 -19.83 16.58
N VAL A 413 -2.32 -18.84 16.40
CA VAL A 413 -1.94 -18.27 15.11
C VAL A 413 -0.42 -18.13 14.99
N THR A 414 0.13 -18.00 13.77
CA THR A 414 1.54 -17.66 13.58
C THR A 414 1.83 -16.25 14.11
N ASP A 415 3.06 -16.00 14.51
CA ASP A 415 3.51 -14.77 15.17
C ASP A 415 3.37 -13.50 14.30
N ASP A 416 3.11 -13.67 13.03
CA ASP A 416 2.86 -12.60 12.06
C ASP A 416 1.42 -12.59 11.50
N HIS A 417 0.53 -13.42 12.04
CA HIS A 417 -0.86 -13.53 11.57
C HIS A 417 -1.64 -12.22 11.74
N SER A 418 -2.42 -11.83 10.71
CA SER A 418 -3.27 -10.64 10.79
C SER A 418 -4.52 -10.89 11.62
N LEU A 419 -4.44 -10.55 12.91
CA LEU A 419 -5.59 -10.38 13.78
C LEU A 419 -6.31 -9.08 13.42
N LEU A 420 -7.59 -9.00 13.71
CA LEU A 420 -8.38 -7.79 13.49
C LEU A 420 -8.70 -7.10 14.84
N LEU A 421 -8.30 -5.85 14.98
CA LEU A 421 -8.79 -4.99 16.06
C LEU A 421 -10.29 -4.69 15.85
N LYS A 422 -10.99 -4.32 16.89
CA LYS A 422 -12.41 -3.86 16.81
C LYS A 422 -12.60 -2.72 15.78
N SER A 423 -11.56 -1.95 15.51
CA SER A 423 -11.53 -0.93 14.46
C SER A 423 -11.41 -1.50 13.04
N CYS A 424 -11.39 -2.82 12.86
CA CYS A 424 -11.08 -3.54 11.62
C CYS A 424 -9.69 -3.23 11.05
N LYS A 425 -8.75 -2.78 11.88
CA LYS A 425 -7.34 -2.63 11.53
C LYS A 425 -6.63 -3.96 11.77
N GLU A 426 -5.80 -4.38 10.81
CA GLU A 426 -4.95 -5.56 10.95
C GLU A 426 -3.81 -5.29 11.94
N ILE A 427 -3.49 -6.26 12.76
CA ILE A 427 -2.38 -6.23 13.73
C ILE A 427 -1.82 -7.63 13.92
N SER A 428 -0.49 -7.78 13.98
CA SER A 428 0.13 -9.09 14.19
C SER A 428 0.24 -9.45 15.67
N PRO A 429 0.29 -10.75 16.05
CA PRO A 429 0.53 -11.17 17.42
C PRO A 429 1.84 -10.64 18.02
N ASN A 430 2.84 -10.33 17.18
CA ASN A 430 4.08 -9.70 17.64
C ASN A 430 3.90 -8.25 18.07
N ASP A 431 2.89 -7.57 17.53
CA ASP A 431 2.64 -6.14 17.74
C ASP A 431 1.47 -5.88 18.68
N VAL A 432 0.58 -6.87 18.87
CA VAL A 432 -0.59 -6.80 19.74
C VAL A 432 -0.20 -6.87 21.22
N LYS A 433 -1.00 -6.27 22.10
CA LYS A 433 -0.74 -6.19 23.54
C LYS A 433 -1.93 -6.61 24.38
N ILE A 434 -1.65 -7.00 25.63
CA ILE A 434 -2.71 -7.24 26.63
C ILE A 434 -3.50 -5.94 26.83
N GLY A 435 -4.82 -6.00 26.63
CA GLY A 435 -5.73 -4.86 26.69
C GLY A 435 -6.24 -4.39 25.34
N ASP A 436 -5.60 -4.75 24.22
CA ASP A 436 -6.08 -4.44 22.87
C ASP A 436 -7.41 -5.14 22.61
N GLU A 437 -8.35 -4.44 21.98
CA GLU A 437 -9.70 -4.94 21.71
C GLU A 437 -9.79 -5.51 20.30
N LEU A 438 -9.96 -6.85 20.20
CA LEU A 438 -10.07 -7.57 18.95
C LEU A 438 -11.50 -7.59 18.40
N LEU A 439 -11.62 -7.81 17.08
CA LEU A 439 -12.90 -7.98 16.42
C LEU A 439 -13.48 -9.35 16.75
N HIS A 440 -14.67 -9.33 17.32
CA HIS A 440 -15.46 -10.52 17.64
C HIS A 440 -16.82 -10.42 16.95
N HIS A 441 -17.43 -11.56 16.65
CA HIS A 441 -18.72 -11.62 16.00
C HIS A 441 -19.64 -12.64 16.69
N CYS A 442 -20.97 -12.42 16.57
CA CYS A 442 -21.93 -13.39 17.10
C CYS A 442 -21.86 -14.71 16.33
N LEU A 443 -21.91 -15.83 17.05
CA LEU A 443 -21.92 -17.16 16.42
C LEU A 443 -23.30 -17.44 15.77
N PRO A 444 -23.35 -18.29 14.70
CA PRO A 444 -24.61 -18.60 14.03
C PRO A 444 -25.57 -19.36 14.98
N LYS A 445 -26.86 -19.12 14.86
CA LYS A 445 -27.87 -19.91 15.58
C LYS A 445 -27.85 -21.34 15.06
N ILE A 446 -27.50 -22.29 15.92
CA ILE A 446 -27.40 -23.71 15.58
C ILE A 446 -28.70 -24.40 15.97
N ASN A 447 -29.59 -24.62 14.98
CA ASN A 447 -30.91 -25.21 15.21
C ASN A 447 -30.92 -26.74 15.42
N ASN A 448 -29.81 -27.42 15.28
CA ASN A 448 -29.73 -28.86 15.49
C ASN A 448 -29.39 -29.16 16.96
N LYS A 449 -30.15 -30.11 17.55
CA LYS A 449 -29.77 -30.71 18.82
C LYS A 449 -28.36 -31.25 18.71
N ILE A 450 -27.42 -30.58 19.33
CA ILE A 450 -26.10 -31.18 19.57
C ILE A 450 -26.39 -32.23 20.67
N GLU A 451 -26.40 -33.50 20.27
CA GLU A 451 -26.52 -34.62 21.18
C GLU A 451 -25.26 -34.67 22.05
N ASN A 452 -25.22 -33.91 23.11
CA ASN A 452 -24.31 -34.14 24.24
C ASN A 452 -24.86 -33.39 25.48
N ASP A 453 -25.12 -34.12 26.52
CA ASP A 453 -25.32 -33.58 27.86
C ASP A 453 -23.97 -33.00 28.35
N PHE A 454 -23.74 -31.71 28.15
CA PHE A 454 -22.56 -31.04 28.67
C PHE A 454 -22.67 -30.95 30.21
N ILE A 455 -22.03 -31.88 30.91
CA ILE A 455 -21.97 -31.90 32.38
C ILE A 455 -20.74 -31.11 32.88
N ILE A 456 -19.75 -30.85 32.05
CA ILE A 456 -18.45 -30.29 32.42
C ILE A 456 -18.23 -28.99 31.67
N ASN A 457 -17.92 -27.91 32.40
CA ASN A 457 -17.56 -26.57 31.85
C ASN A 457 -16.06 -26.23 32.03
N ILE A 458 -15.23 -27.23 32.31
CA ILE A 458 -13.78 -27.10 32.44
C ILE A 458 -13.12 -27.93 31.32
N PHE A 459 -12.24 -27.30 30.51
CA PHE A 459 -11.61 -27.92 29.36
C PHE A 459 -10.09 -27.78 29.47
N ASP A 460 -9.35 -28.84 29.17
CA ASP A 460 -7.91 -28.81 28.99
C ASP A 460 -7.61 -28.57 27.52
N ILE A 461 -7.30 -27.32 27.17
CA ILE A 461 -7.02 -26.90 25.79
C ILE A 461 -5.62 -27.29 25.30
N SER A 462 -4.81 -27.99 26.08
CA SER A 462 -3.60 -28.66 25.59
C SER A 462 -3.94 -29.89 24.71
N ILE A 463 -5.19 -30.37 24.80
CA ILE A 463 -5.74 -31.51 24.04
C ILE A 463 -6.60 -30.96 22.90
N PRO A 464 -6.24 -31.20 21.61
CA PRO A 464 -6.98 -30.68 20.43
C PRO A 464 -8.47 -30.96 20.43
N GLU A 465 -8.89 -32.18 20.80
CA GLU A 465 -10.31 -32.57 20.84
C GLU A 465 -11.10 -31.75 21.86
N LYS A 466 -10.46 -31.39 22.98
CA LYS A 466 -11.10 -30.57 24.03
C LYS A 466 -11.26 -29.11 23.61
N GLN A 467 -10.43 -28.62 22.70
CA GLN A 467 -10.65 -27.29 22.08
C GLN A 467 -11.92 -27.28 21.22
N ILE A 468 -12.16 -28.33 20.43
CA ILE A 468 -13.38 -28.47 19.63
C ILE A 468 -14.60 -28.62 20.53
N GLU A 469 -14.51 -29.41 21.60
CA GLU A 469 -15.59 -29.56 22.59
C GLU A 469 -15.93 -28.24 23.26
N MET A 470 -14.93 -27.46 23.65
CA MET A 470 -15.10 -26.12 24.23
C MET A 470 -15.73 -25.15 23.23
N ALA A 471 -15.32 -25.17 21.98
CA ALA A 471 -15.91 -24.34 20.92
C ALA A 471 -17.39 -24.69 20.69
N ARG A 472 -17.73 -26.00 20.68
CA ARG A 472 -19.11 -26.48 20.58
C ARG A 472 -19.95 -26.08 21.79
N PHE A 473 -19.38 -26.15 22.98
CA PHE A 473 -20.05 -25.76 24.26
C PHE A 473 -20.43 -24.27 24.20
N ILE A 474 -19.47 -23.41 23.84
CA ILE A 474 -19.71 -21.96 23.73
C ILE A 474 -20.76 -21.66 22.65
N ALA A 475 -20.64 -22.24 21.45
CA ALA A 475 -21.60 -22.04 20.37
C ALA A 475 -23.01 -22.51 20.71
N TYR A 476 -23.14 -23.61 21.44
CA TYR A 476 -24.43 -24.12 21.93
C TYR A 476 -25.13 -23.11 22.86
N TYR A 477 -24.43 -22.62 23.86
CA TYR A 477 -25.04 -21.69 24.84
C TYR A 477 -25.30 -20.31 24.24
N GLN A 478 -24.43 -19.84 23.37
CA GLN A 478 -24.63 -18.54 22.67
C GLN A 478 -25.82 -18.60 21.68
N SER A 479 -26.17 -19.78 21.17
CA SER A 479 -27.39 -19.95 20.32
C SER A 479 -28.70 -19.72 21.11
N PHE A 480 -28.66 -19.74 22.45
CA PHE A 480 -29.75 -19.40 23.33
C PHE A 480 -29.61 -18.01 24.01
N ASP A 481 -28.85 -17.13 23.41
CA ASP A 481 -28.55 -15.78 23.92
C ASP A 481 -27.90 -15.78 25.33
N VAL A 482 -27.16 -16.84 25.68
CA VAL A 482 -26.36 -16.92 26.93
C VAL A 482 -24.93 -16.52 26.61
N TYR A 483 -24.44 -15.49 27.29
CA TYR A 483 -23.05 -15.05 27.14
C TYR A 483 -22.08 -15.97 27.86
N THR A 484 -20.87 -16.11 27.33
CA THR A 484 -19.85 -16.99 27.88
C THR A 484 -18.60 -16.20 28.23
N ASN A 485 -17.98 -16.53 29.38
CA ASN A 485 -16.71 -15.95 29.80
C ASN A 485 -15.68 -17.06 30.04
N ILE A 486 -14.49 -16.90 29.42
CA ILE A 486 -13.41 -17.88 29.46
C ILE A 486 -12.42 -17.49 30.56
N ILE A 487 -12.22 -18.34 31.55
CA ILE A 487 -11.33 -18.08 32.69
C ILE A 487 -10.28 -19.18 32.78
N LYS A 488 -9.01 -18.80 32.80
CA LYS A 488 -7.90 -19.73 33.03
C LYS A 488 -7.88 -20.20 34.49
N ILE A 489 -7.76 -21.51 34.72
CA ILE A 489 -7.57 -22.07 36.01
C ILE A 489 -6.08 -22.28 36.26
N ASN A 490 -5.50 -21.55 37.23
CA ASN A 490 -4.10 -21.71 37.58
C ASN A 490 -3.89 -23.04 38.31
N ASN A 491 -3.18 -23.97 37.68
CA ASN A 491 -2.72 -25.24 38.28
C ASN A 491 -1.19 -25.32 38.15
N GLU A 492 -0.56 -25.95 39.17
CA GLU A 492 0.89 -26.25 39.18
C GLU A 492 1.31 -27.39 38.23
N SER A 493 0.36 -27.94 37.45
CA SER A 493 0.60 -29.02 36.47
C SER A 493 0.71 -28.46 35.05
N SER A 494 1.34 -29.22 34.14
CA SER A 494 1.53 -28.88 32.72
C SER A 494 0.23 -28.77 31.88
N CYS A 495 -0.94 -28.96 32.48
CA CYS A 495 -2.25 -28.88 31.84
C CYS A 495 -2.74 -27.42 31.73
N GLN A 496 -3.27 -27.06 30.58
CA GLN A 496 -3.87 -25.73 30.33
C GLN A 496 -5.40 -25.77 30.51
N LEU A 497 -5.84 -25.68 31.75
CA LEU A 497 -7.25 -25.77 32.13
C LEU A 497 -7.95 -24.42 32.02
N TYR A 498 -9.06 -24.37 31.29
CA TYR A 498 -9.94 -23.22 31.18
C TYR A 498 -11.38 -23.59 31.58
N LYS A 499 -12.02 -22.70 32.33
CA LYS A 499 -13.43 -22.81 32.70
C LYS A 499 -14.26 -21.85 31.87
N VAL A 500 -15.39 -22.32 31.35
CA VAL A 500 -16.37 -21.45 30.67
C VAL A 500 -17.48 -21.13 31.68
N GLU A 501 -17.64 -19.85 32.02
CA GLU A 501 -18.73 -19.37 32.83
C GLU A 501 -19.88 -18.87 31.95
N LEU A 502 -21.12 -19.26 32.33
CA LEU A 502 -22.34 -18.89 31.64
C LEU A 502 -22.96 -17.66 32.32
N ILE A 503 -23.13 -16.56 31.56
CA ILE A 503 -23.65 -15.30 32.06
C ILE A 503 -25.01 -15.03 31.43
N ASN A 504 -26.06 -14.92 32.27
CA ASN A 504 -27.43 -14.64 31.82
C ASN A 504 -27.54 -13.17 31.38
N LYS A 505 -28.21 -12.91 30.28
CA LYS A 505 -28.43 -11.58 29.67
C LYS A 505 -29.01 -10.55 30.65
N TYR A 506 -29.82 -10.97 31.62
CA TYR A 506 -30.43 -10.10 32.65
C TYR A 506 -29.44 -9.56 33.68
N LEU A 507 -28.27 -10.19 33.86
CA LEU A 507 -27.24 -9.77 34.81
C LEU A 507 -26.21 -8.80 34.23
N ILE A 508 -26.25 -8.55 32.98
CA ILE A 508 -25.26 -7.73 32.25
C ILE A 508 -25.45 -6.23 32.53
N HIS A 509 -26.68 -5.80 32.70
CA HIS A 509 -27.01 -4.36 32.93
C HIS A 509 -26.56 -3.84 34.29
N GLU A 510 -26.30 -4.70 35.27
CA GLU A 510 -25.92 -4.28 36.64
C GLU A 510 -24.40 -4.16 36.88
N ASN A 511 -23.53 -4.76 36.06
CA ASN A 511 -22.12 -4.96 36.41
C ASN A 511 -21.05 -4.53 35.37
N ASN A 512 -21.35 -3.80 34.29
CA ASN A 512 -20.38 -3.39 33.25
C ASN A 512 -19.48 -4.51 32.69
N ILE A 513 -19.94 -5.77 32.71
CA ILE A 513 -19.14 -6.95 32.36
C ILE A 513 -18.81 -7.02 30.88
N LEU A 514 -19.60 -6.35 30.02
CA LEU A 514 -19.42 -6.38 28.55
C LEU A 514 -18.34 -5.44 28.02
N GLU A 515 -17.92 -4.42 28.73
CA GLU A 515 -16.94 -3.45 28.23
C GLU A 515 -15.53 -4.02 28.00
N ASN A 516 -15.22 -5.21 28.53
CA ASN A 516 -13.88 -5.83 28.43
C ASN A 516 -13.86 -7.20 27.76
N ASN A 517 -14.99 -7.73 27.26
CA ASN A 517 -15.07 -9.11 26.75
C ASN A 517 -14.18 -9.42 25.54
N ASN A 518 -13.83 -8.42 24.76
CA ASN A 518 -13.06 -8.56 23.52
C ASN A 518 -11.60 -8.11 23.67
N LYS A 519 -11.19 -7.73 24.89
CA LYS A 519 -9.81 -7.29 25.15
C LYS A 519 -8.91 -8.49 25.41
N ILE A 520 -7.72 -8.47 24.84
CA ILE A 520 -6.71 -9.50 25.07
C ILE A 520 -6.35 -9.52 26.56
N CYS A 521 -6.52 -10.68 27.19
CA CYS A 521 -6.15 -10.90 28.58
C CYS A 521 -4.87 -11.74 28.74
N GLU A 522 -4.50 -12.52 27.72
CA GLU A 522 -3.28 -13.31 27.71
C GLU A 522 -2.73 -13.44 26.29
N LEU A 523 -1.40 -13.35 26.16
CA LEU A 523 -0.63 -13.62 24.95
C LEU A 523 0.52 -14.55 25.32
N GLN A 524 0.59 -15.73 24.71
CA GLN A 524 1.55 -16.77 25.07
C GLN A 524 2.15 -17.44 23.82
N GLU A 525 3.48 -17.54 23.75
CA GLU A 525 4.15 -18.42 22.79
C GLU A 525 3.90 -19.89 23.17
N ILE A 526 3.42 -20.70 22.22
CA ILE A 526 3.19 -22.12 22.41
C ILE A 526 4.14 -22.96 21.57
N LYS A 527 4.58 -24.11 22.09
CA LYS A 527 5.38 -25.07 21.32
C LYS A 527 4.47 -25.80 20.36
N TYR A 528 4.69 -25.61 19.06
CA TYR A 528 3.91 -26.24 18.02
C TYR A 528 4.83 -26.86 16.96
N GLN A 529 4.51 -28.07 16.53
CA GLN A 529 5.19 -28.75 15.43
C GLN A 529 4.12 -29.47 14.61
N GLY A 530 4.02 -29.19 13.33
CA GLY A 530 3.02 -29.77 12.46
C GLY A 530 2.61 -28.85 11.32
N TYR A 531 1.51 -29.22 10.67
CA TYR A 531 0.92 -28.41 9.62
C TYR A 531 0.22 -27.17 10.18
N VAL A 532 0.44 -26.04 9.54
CA VAL A 532 -0.36 -24.82 9.71
C VAL A 532 -1.31 -24.67 8.52
N TYR A 533 -2.44 -24.05 8.75
CA TYR A 533 -3.57 -24.04 7.82
C TYR A 533 -4.06 -22.64 7.53
N ASP A 534 -4.71 -22.52 6.36
CA ASP A 534 -5.46 -21.33 6.01
C ASP A 534 -6.68 -21.67 5.16
N LEU A 535 -7.71 -20.83 5.26
CA LEU A 535 -8.94 -20.97 4.50
C LEU A 535 -9.02 -19.93 3.39
N THR A 536 -9.12 -20.37 2.14
CA THR A 536 -9.49 -19.49 1.04
C THR A 536 -11.00 -19.33 1.02
N THR A 537 -11.47 -18.21 1.58
CA THR A 537 -12.89 -17.85 1.67
C THR A 537 -13.23 -16.72 0.72
N GLU A 538 -14.49 -16.57 0.36
CA GLU A 538 -14.94 -15.55 -0.59
C GLU A 538 -14.76 -14.10 -0.07
N ASN A 539 -14.72 -13.90 1.24
CA ASN A 539 -14.57 -12.57 1.87
C ASN A 539 -13.27 -12.38 2.68
N HIS A 540 -12.31 -13.34 2.60
CA HIS A 540 -10.99 -13.31 3.24
C HIS A 540 -10.96 -13.28 4.76
N HIS A 541 -12.09 -13.40 5.39
CA HIS A 541 -12.22 -13.54 6.81
C HIS A 541 -12.75 -14.92 7.13
N PHE A 542 -12.44 -15.42 8.30
CA PHE A 542 -13.11 -16.59 8.88
C PHE A 542 -13.06 -16.56 10.39
N ALA A 543 -14.11 -17.03 11.02
CA ALA A 543 -14.16 -17.22 12.45
C ALA A 543 -13.24 -18.40 12.81
N ALA A 544 -12.18 -18.14 13.56
CA ALA A 544 -11.15 -19.10 13.91
C ALA A 544 -11.00 -19.25 15.42
N GLY A 545 -10.74 -20.47 15.87
CA GLY A 545 -10.47 -20.77 17.26
C GLY A 545 -11.73 -21.05 18.10
N ILE A 546 -11.57 -20.96 19.40
CA ILE A 546 -12.64 -21.15 20.40
C ILE A 546 -13.34 -19.80 20.60
N GLY A 547 -14.66 -19.77 20.45
CA GLY A 547 -15.44 -18.51 20.57
C GLY A 547 -15.62 -17.80 19.23
N ASN A 548 -15.60 -16.49 19.23
CA ASN A 548 -16.10 -15.66 18.12
C ASN A 548 -15.06 -14.67 17.55
N MET A 549 -13.79 -14.98 17.63
CA MET A 549 -12.70 -14.15 17.06
C MET A 549 -12.62 -14.32 15.54
N VAL A 550 -12.33 -13.22 14.82
CA VAL A 550 -12.21 -13.17 13.37
C VAL A 550 -10.77 -12.79 12.95
N VAL A 551 -10.24 -13.45 11.91
CA VAL A 551 -8.88 -13.26 11.39
C VAL A 551 -8.88 -12.93 9.89
N HIS A 552 -7.84 -12.24 9.38
CA HIS A 552 -7.79 -11.61 8.04
C HIS A 552 -6.57 -11.99 7.20
N ASN A 553 -6.62 -11.63 5.88
CA ASN A 553 -5.64 -11.92 4.83
C ASN A 553 -5.29 -10.68 3.91
N THR A 554 -4.05 -10.46 3.35
CA THR A 554 -3.45 -9.20 2.77
C THR A 554 -2.91 -9.15 1.32
N ASP A 555 -2.39 -7.95 0.78
CA ASP A 555 -2.51 -7.43 -0.62
C ASP A 555 -1.26 -7.23 -1.47
N SER A 556 -0.15 -6.76 -1.56
CA SER A 556 0.90 -6.72 -2.59
C SER A 556 2.30 -7.18 -2.17
N VAL A 557 3.11 -7.74 -3.15
CA VAL A 557 4.20 -8.63 -2.79
C VAL A 557 5.57 -8.08 -3.16
N PHE A 558 6.20 -7.34 -2.21
CA PHE A 558 7.64 -7.18 -2.15
C PHE A 558 8.18 -8.21 -1.15
N PHE A 559 9.23 -8.92 -1.52
CA PHE A 559 9.80 -9.97 -0.69
C PHE A 559 11.30 -10.13 -0.93
N THR A 560 11.98 -10.71 0.06
CA THR A 560 13.36 -11.16 -0.09
C THR A 560 13.43 -12.64 0.23
N PHE A 561 14.27 -13.38 -0.48
CA PHE A 561 14.46 -14.80 -0.20
C PHE A 561 15.41 -15.07 0.98
N ASN A 562 16.13 -14.06 1.50
CA ASN A 562 17.11 -14.23 2.58
C ASN A 562 18.06 -15.44 2.35
N LEU A 563 18.59 -15.54 1.14
CA LEU A 563 19.31 -16.67 0.61
C LEU A 563 20.47 -17.12 1.51
N GLN A 564 20.59 -18.44 1.69
CA GLN A 564 21.66 -19.08 2.42
C GLN A 564 22.17 -20.30 1.65
N THR A 565 23.43 -20.71 1.91
CA THR A 565 23.90 -22.02 1.47
C THR A 565 23.19 -23.12 2.29
N PRO A 566 23.23 -24.40 1.86
CA PRO A 566 22.65 -25.51 2.64
C PRO A 566 23.22 -25.61 4.07
N GLU A 567 24.44 -25.10 4.30
CA GLU A 567 25.08 -25.04 5.63
C GLU A 567 24.66 -23.80 6.44
N GLY A 568 23.76 -22.98 5.93
CA GLY A 568 23.21 -21.80 6.62
C GLY A 568 24.06 -20.52 6.51
N LYS A 569 25.04 -20.44 5.61
CA LYS A 569 25.80 -19.20 5.38
C LYS A 569 25.00 -18.24 4.48
N PRO A 570 24.83 -16.95 4.84
CA PRO A 570 24.12 -15.99 3.99
C PRO A 570 24.80 -15.79 2.64
N ILE A 571 24.01 -15.87 1.55
CA ILE A 571 24.41 -15.49 0.20
C ILE A 571 24.01 -14.04 -0.01
N ARG A 572 24.92 -13.19 -0.48
CA ARG A 572 24.70 -11.74 -0.63
C ARG A 572 25.30 -11.21 -1.93
N GLY A 573 24.94 -9.97 -2.29
CA GLY A 573 25.49 -9.28 -3.45
C GLY A 573 25.05 -9.86 -4.79
N LYS A 574 25.94 -9.91 -5.78
CA LYS A 574 25.59 -10.27 -7.16
C LYS A 574 25.04 -11.69 -7.29
N GLU A 575 25.63 -12.65 -6.61
CA GLU A 575 25.17 -14.04 -6.60
C GLU A 575 23.73 -14.14 -6.06
N ALA A 576 23.44 -13.46 -4.93
CA ALA A 576 22.07 -13.40 -4.40
C ALA A 576 21.10 -12.74 -5.40
N LEU A 577 21.55 -11.74 -6.14
CA LEU A 577 20.72 -11.06 -7.16
C LEU A 577 20.34 -12.02 -8.30
N GLU A 578 21.29 -12.77 -8.83
CA GLU A 578 21.08 -13.73 -9.91
C GLU A 578 20.08 -14.82 -9.49
N ILE A 579 20.29 -15.41 -8.33
CA ILE A 579 19.39 -16.41 -7.73
C ILE A 579 17.99 -15.81 -7.47
N THR A 580 17.91 -14.61 -6.93
CA THR A 580 16.62 -13.95 -6.64
C THR A 580 15.81 -13.70 -7.91
N ILE A 581 16.43 -13.31 -9.01
CA ILE A 581 15.75 -13.10 -10.30
C ILE A 581 15.17 -14.42 -10.81
N GLU A 582 15.94 -15.50 -10.76
CA GLU A 582 15.52 -16.83 -11.20
C GLU A 582 14.31 -17.33 -10.38
N LEU A 583 14.46 -17.36 -9.05
CA LEU A 583 13.41 -17.85 -8.15
C LEU A 583 12.14 -16.98 -8.17
N ALA A 584 12.26 -15.66 -8.36
CA ALA A 584 11.10 -14.79 -8.44
C ALA A 584 10.30 -14.98 -9.75
N GLN A 585 10.97 -15.31 -10.85
CA GLN A 585 10.29 -15.70 -12.10
C GLN A 585 9.52 -17.00 -11.91
N GLU A 586 10.15 -17.98 -11.30
CA GLU A 586 9.53 -19.25 -10.99
C GLU A 586 8.31 -19.10 -10.06
N ALA A 587 8.45 -18.30 -8.99
CA ALA A 587 7.38 -18.00 -8.05
C ALA A 587 6.16 -17.33 -8.75
N GLY A 588 6.42 -16.44 -9.71
CA GLY A 588 5.36 -15.83 -10.52
C GLY A 588 4.60 -16.88 -11.35
N HIS A 589 5.32 -17.75 -12.05
CA HIS A 589 4.70 -18.83 -12.83
C HIS A 589 3.90 -19.82 -11.98
N LEU A 590 4.44 -20.21 -10.82
CA LEU A 590 3.75 -21.09 -9.89
C LEU A 590 2.43 -20.47 -9.43
N ALA A 591 2.47 -19.22 -8.97
CA ALA A 591 1.28 -18.51 -8.52
C ALA A 591 0.22 -18.39 -9.62
N SER A 592 0.64 -18.06 -10.86
CA SER A 592 -0.27 -17.92 -12.01
C SER A 592 -0.97 -19.22 -12.37
N SER A 593 -0.28 -20.36 -12.23
CA SER A 593 -0.86 -21.68 -12.56
C SER A 593 -2.05 -22.07 -11.67
N LEU A 594 -2.17 -21.46 -10.50
CA LEU A 594 -3.19 -21.73 -9.49
C LEU A 594 -4.31 -20.67 -9.48
N LEU A 595 -4.24 -19.66 -10.34
CA LEU A 595 -5.22 -18.56 -10.40
C LEU A 595 -6.34 -18.83 -11.41
N LYS A 596 -7.55 -18.33 -11.10
CA LYS A 596 -8.66 -18.27 -12.08
C LYS A 596 -8.26 -17.32 -13.23
N GLY A 597 -8.33 -17.79 -14.47
CA GLY A 597 -8.05 -16.91 -15.61
C GLY A 597 -8.99 -15.69 -15.67
N PRO A 598 -8.55 -14.55 -16.13
CA PRO A 598 -7.28 -14.25 -16.82
C PRO A 598 -6.16 -13.72 -15.91
N HIS A 599 -6.21 -13.97 -14.60
CA HIS A 599 -5.17 -13.49 -13.70
C HIS A 599 -3.82 -14.14 -14.00
N ASP A 600 -2.78 -13.32 -14.00
CA ASP A 600 -1.41 -13.70 -14.28
C ASP A 600 -0.47 -12.88 -13.40
N LEU A 601 0.32 -13.53 -12.55
CA LEU A 601 1.30 -12.91 -11.67
C LEU A 601 2.67 -12.96 -12.32
N GLU A 602 3.13 -11.83 -12.83
CA GLU A 602 4.41 -11.72 -13.55
C GLU A 602 5.52 -11.23 -12.61
N TYR A 603 6.72 -11.83 -12.73
CA TYR A 603 7.92 -11.19 -12.20
C TYR A 603 8.14 -9.85 -12.90
N GLU A 604 8.22 -8.78 -12.13
CA GLU A 604 8.39 -7.44 -12.69
C GLU A 604 9.85 -6.96 -12.65
N LYS A 605 10.49 -7.11 -11.49
CA LYS A 605 11.83 -6.56 -11.24
C LYS A 605 12.42 -7.02 -9.91
N THR A 606 13.73 -6.85 -9.75
CA THR A 606 14.44 -6.98 -8.47
C THR A 606 15.20 -5.69 -8.17
N PHE A 607 15.28 -5.31 -6.91
CA PHE A 607 16.04 -4.16 -6.43
C PHE A 607 17.22 -4.59 -5.58
N MET A 608 18.41 -4.07 -5.89
CA MET A 608 19.61 -4.20 -5.04
C MET A 608 20.62 -3.12 -5.41
N PRO A 609 20.99 -2.20 -4.50
CA PRO A 609 20.34 -1.91 -3.20
C PRO A 609 18.91 -1.36 -3.30
N PHE A 610 18.19 -1.40 -2.16
CA PHE A 610 16.84 -0.88 -2.06
C PHE A 610 16.65 -0.11 -0.74
N CYS A 611 16.10 1.08 -0.82
CA CYS A 611 15.74 1.91 0.34
C CYS A 611 14.23 2.17 0.33
N LEU A 612 13.53 1.62 1.30
CA LEU A 612 12.08 1.74 1.46
C LEU A 612 11.78 2.68 2.62
N LEU A 613 11.23 3.86 2.32
CA LEU A 613 10.99 4.94 3.30
C LEU A 613 9.57 4.93 3.87
N SER A 614 8.60 4.60 3.07
CA SER A 614 7.18 4.47 3.43
C SER A 614 6.39 3.94 2.23
N LYS A 615 5.08 3.69 2.42
CA LYS A 615 4.17 3.37 1.30
C LYS A 615 4.38 4.30 0.12
N LYS A 616 4.63 3.75 -1.08
CA LYS A 616 4.84 4.49 -2.35
C LYS A 616 6.04 5.46 -2.36
N ARG A 617 6.99 5.33 -1.41
CA ARG A 617 8.18 6.17 -1.33
C ARG A 617 9.44 5.31 -1.15
N TYR A 618 10.12 5.05 -2.26
CA TYR A 618 11.33 4.23 -2.28
C TYR A 618 12.31 4.66 -3.36
N VAL A 619 13.54 4.20 -3.23
CA VAL A 619 14.59 4.29 -4.25
C VAL A 619 15.41 3.02 -4.26
N GLY A 620 15.84 2.57 -5.45
CA GLY A 620 16.70 1.39 -5.58
C GLY A 620 17.31 1.27 -6.96
N MET A 621 18.32 0.42 -7.07
CA MET A 621 18.85 -0.01 -8.35
C MET A 621 18.00 -1.17 -8.85
N LEU A 622 17.29 -0.93 -9.93
CA LEU A 622 16.33 -1.85 -10.53
C LEU A 622 17.01 -2.71 -11.58
N TYR A 623 16.84 -4.00 -11.45
CA TYR A 623 17.18 -5.03 -12.42
C TYR A 623 15.90 -5.67 -12.96
N GLU A 624 15.84 -5.87 -14.25
CA GLU A 624 14.80 -6.67 -14.90
C GLU A 624 15.25 -8.15 -14.94
N THR A 625 15.33 -8.78 -16.08
CA THR A 625 15.80 -10.17 -16.21
C THR A 625 17.33 -10.31 -16.32
N ASP A 626 18.04 -9.23 -16.64
CA ASP A 626 19.51 -9.24 -16.80
C ASP A 626 20.21 -8.68 -15.55
N PRO A 627 20.91 -9.50 -14.77
CA PRO A 627 21.58 -9.08 -13.53
C PRO A 627 22.75 -8.12 -13.78
N ASN A 628 23.20 -7.92 -15.02
CA ASN A 628 24.28 -7.00 -15.37
C ASN A 628 23.79 -5.63 -15.82
N LYS A 629 22.47 -5.46 -16.03
CA LYS A 629 21.87 -4.20 -16.47
C LYS A 629 20.96 -3.63 -15.41
N CYS A 630 21.38 -2.54 -14.77
CA CYS A 630 20.58 -1.83 -13.80
C CYS A 630 20.25 -0.40 -14.20
N LYS A 631 19.17 0.11 -13.65
CA LYS A 631 18.79 1.52 -13.73
C LYS A 631 18.28 2.00 -12.36
N ARG A 632 18.62 3.23 -11.97
CA ARG A 632 18.08 3.80 -10.73
C ARG A 632 16.59 4.10 -10.91
N LYS A 633 15.76 3.53 -10.07
CA LYS A 633 14.32 3.79 -9.98
C LYS A 633 14.01 4.55 -8.70
N GLU A 634 13.23 5.62 -8.85
CA GLU A 634 12.81 6.48 -7.77
C GLU A 634 11.29 6.63 -7.79
N MET A 635 10.64 6.46 -6.64
CA MET A 635 9.20 6.62 -6.48
C MET A 635 8.90 7.53 -5.30
N GLY A 636 8.09 8.56 -5.52
CA GLY A 636 7.55 9.43 -4.46
C GLY A 636 8.57 10.22 -3.63
N ILE A 637 9.87 10.13 -3.89
CA ILE A 637 10.92 10.82 -3.14
C ILE A 637 11.10 12.28 -3.60
N VAL A 638 11.79 13.05 -2.77
CA VAL A 638 11.95 14.50 -2.92
C VAL A 638 12.65 14.90 -4.22
N LEU A 639 13.52 14.06 -4.78
CA LEU A 639 14.30 14.32 -5.99
C LEU A 639 13.45 14.62 -7.23
N LYS A 640 12.26 14.07 -7.34
CA LYS A 640 11.33 14.29 -8.46
C LYS A 640 10.49 15.57 -8.33
N ARG A 641 10.49 16.20 -7.17
CA ARG A 641 9.66 17.38 -6.91
C ARG A 641 10.31 18.65 -7.41
N ARG A 642 9.56 19.46 -8.16
CA ARG A 642 10.01 20.76 -8.70
C ARG A 642 9.84 21.93 -7.74
N ASP A 643 9.24 21.71 -6.57
CA ASP A 643 8.93 22.73 -5.57
C ASP A 643 9.99 22.80 -4.44
N ASN A 644 11.08 22.04 -4.55
CA ASN A 644 12.25 22.12 -3.66
C ASN A 644 13.39 22.89 -4.34
N ALA A 645 14.27 23.49 -3.52
CA ALA A 645 15.48 24.14 -4.02
C ALA A 645 16.42 23.11 -4.68
N PRO A 646 17.18 23.49 -5.75
CA PRO A 646 18.14 22.58 -6.40
C PRO A 646 19.18 21.98 -5.46
N ILE A 647 19.60 22.68 -4.41
CA ILE A 647 20.53 22.18 -3.38
C ILE A 647 20.06 20.86 -2.73
N VAL A 648 18.74 20.65 -2.63
CA VAL A 648 18.19 19.39 -2.12
C VAL A 648 18.52 18.24 -3.04
N LYS A 649 18.49 18.45 -4.35
CA LYS A 649 18.88 17.43 -5.34
C LYS A 649 20.37 17.13 -5.28
N ASP A 650 21.19 18.16 -5.07
CA ASP A 650 22.63 17.99 -4.97
C ASP A 650 23.02 17.19 -3.71
N ILE A 651 22.49 17.56 -2.54
CA ILE A 651 22.86 16.92 -1.27
C ILE A 651 22.12 15.59 -1.06
N TYR A 652 20.80 15.59 -1.10
CA TYR A 652 20.02 14.37 -0.91
C TYR A 652 20.26 13.37 -2.05
N GLY A 653 20.38 13.87 -3.28
CA GLY A 653 20.71 13.03 -4.46
C GLY A 653 22.10 12.42 -4.35
N GLY A 654 23.11 13.18 -3.88
CA GLY A 654 24.46 12.67 -3.65
C GLY A 654 24.50 11.59 -2.57
N ILE A 655 23.76 11.75 -1.46
CA ILE A 655 23.62 10.74 -0.42
C ILE A 655 23.01 9.46 -1.00
N ILE A 656 21.91 9.57 -1.74
CA ILE A 656 21.25 8.44 -2.38
C ILE A 656 22.17 7.77 -3.40
N ASP A 657 22.94 8.53 -4.18
CA ASP A 657 23.90 7.97 -5.15
C ASP A 657 24.99 7.15 -4.47
N ILE A 658 25.56 7.66 -3.37
CA ILE A 658 26.57 6.92 -2.59
C ILE A 658 25.97 5.64 -1.99
N LEU A 659 24.77 5.71 -1.40
CA LEU A 659 24.12 4.54 -0.84
C LEU A 659 23.75 3.50 -1.90
N MET A 660 23.32 3.93 -3.09
CA MET A 660 22.90 3.02 -4.16
C MET A 660 24.06 2.47 -5.01
N LYS A 661 25.16 3.20 -5.16
CA LYS A 661 26.28 2.77 -6.01
C LYS A 661 27.46 2.22 -5.20
N GLU A 662 27.80 2.87 -4.08
CA GLU A 662 28.95 2.53 -3.26
C GLU A 662 28.56 1.67 -2.03
N GLN A 663 27.27 1.61 -1.70
CA GLN A 663 26.71 0.88 -0.54
C GLN A 663 27.41 1.24 0.80
N ASN A 664 27.88 2.47 0.92
CA ASN A 664 28.72 2.93 2.02
C ASN A 664 28.05 4.03 2.85
N ILE A 665 27.57 3.65 4.03
CA ILE A 665 26.90 4.57 4.97
C ILE A 665 27.87 5.63 5.50
N SER A 666 29.11 5.25 5.84
CA SER A 666 30.11 6.18 6.39
C SER A 666 30.48 7.27 5.39
N ARG A 667 30.65 6.90 4.12
CA ARG A 667 30.93 7.82 3.03
C ARG A 667 29.76 8.79 2.78
N ALA A 668 28.52 8.29 2.88
CA ALA A 668 27.32 9.12 2.75
C ALA A 668 27.21 10.16 3.88
N ILE A 669 27.60 9.80 5.10
CA ILE A 669 27.66 10.72 6.26
C ILE A 669 28.73 11.78 6.04
N GLU A 670 29.94 11.39 5.63
CA GLU A 670 31.05 12.31 5.32
C GLU A 670 30.63 13.32 4.23
N PHE A 671 30.01 12.85 3.16
CA PHE A 671 29.48 13.71 2.10
C PHE A 671 28.47 14.73 2.62
N LEU A 672 27.51 14.28 3.48
CA LEU A 672 26.55 15.17 4.13
C LEU A 672 27.26 16.23 4.98
N GLN A 673 28.23 15.83 5.81
CA GLN A 673 28.95 16.76 6.70
C GLN A 673 29.71 17.82 5.90
N ASN A 674 30.41 17.45 4.84
CA ASN A 674 31.08 18.36 3.93
C ASN A 674 30.09 19.32 3.24
N SER A 675 28.95 18.79 2.81
CA SER A 675 27.90 19.62 2.19
C SER A 675 27.29 20.63 3.16
N LEU A 676 27.04 20.22 4.40
CA LEU A 676 26.54 21.12 5.46
C LEU A 676 27.57 22.18 5.84
N GLN A 677 28.86 21.83 5.88
CA GLN A 677 29.92 22.80 6.12
C GLN A 677 29.97 23.85 5.00
N ASN A 678 29.90 23.45 3.73
CA ASN A 678 29.80 24.35 2.59
C ASN A 678 28.58 25.31 2.65
N ILE A 679 27.46 24.87 3.26
CA ILE A 679 26.32 25.78 3.51
C ILE A 679 26.64 26.81 4.59
N VAL A 680 27.28 26.39 5.68
CA VAL A 680 27.72 27.28 6.76
C VAL A 680 28.70 28.32 6.22
N ASP A 681 29.64 27.87 5.37
CA ASP A 681 30.67 28.78 4.77
C ASP A 681 30.14 29.60 3.59
N GLU A 682 28.80 29.59 3.34
CA GLU A 682 28.12 30.33 2.27
C GLU A 682 28.62 30.02 0.84
N ASN A 683 29.21 28.85 0.61
CA ASN A 683 29.84 28.45 -0.66
C ASN A 683 28.84 28.07 -1.77
N TYR A 684 27.54 27.93 -1.46
CA TYR A 684 26.54 27.60 -2.47
C TYR A 684 26.02 28.84 -3.21
N PRO A 685 26.02 28.83 -4.56
CA PRO A 685 25.52 29.95 -5.35
C PRO A 685 24.00 30.07 -5.20
N MET A 686 23.47 31.28 -5.37
CA MET A 686 22.05 31.60 -5.15
C MET A 686 21.10 30.77 -6.01
N ASP A 687 21.49 30.41 -7.25
CA ASP A 687 20.69 29.59 -8.17
C ASP A 687 20.35 28.21 -7.57
N LYS A 688 21.22 27.66 -6.71
CA LYS A 688 20.96 26.39 -5.98
C LYS A 688 19.94 26.53 -4.87
N LEU A 689 19.62 27.75 -4.44
CA LEU A 689 18.72 28.04 -3.33
C LEU A 689 17.33 28.50 -3.79
N ILE A 690 17.12 28.70 -5.07
CA ILE A 690 15.83 29.18 -5.61
C ILE A 690 14.75 28.11 -5.47
N ILE A 691 13.68 28.46 -4.77
CA ILE A 691 12.44 27.67 -4.66
C ILE A 691 11.41 28.25 -5.61
N THR A 692 10.63 27.42 -6.29
CA THR A 692 9.55 27.88 -7.17
C THR A 692 8.21 27.29 -6.78
N LYS A 693 7.16 28.10 -6.69
CA LYS A 693 5.79 27.70 -6.40
C LYS A 693 4.82 28.25 -7.45
N SER A 694 3.91 27.41 -7.94
CA SER A 694 2.87 27.87 -8.87
C SER A 694 1.80 28.70 -8.15
N LEU A 695 1.49 29.85 -8.72
CA LEU A 695 0.37 30.69 -8.29
C LEU A 695 -0.95 30.02 -8.73
N ARG A 696 -1.95 30.03 -7.86
CA ARG A 696 -3.31 29.50 -8.15
C ARG A 696 -4.33 30.62 -8.07
N SER A 697 -5.49 30.43 -8.68
CA SER A 697 -6.67 31.23 -8.44
C SER A 697 -7.42 30.77 -7.18
N GLY A 698 -8.16 31.66 -6.51
CA GLY A 698 -9.14 31.29 -5.49
C GLY A 698 -8.56 30.82 -4.15
N TYR A 699 -7.48 31.44 -3.67
CA TYR A 699 -6.99 31.19 -2.30
C TYR A 699 -8.00 31.66 -1.26
N LYS A 700 -8.38 30.79 -0.30
CA LYS A 700 -9.28 31.17 0.81
C LYS A 700 -8.65 32.24 1.71
N ASN A 701 -7.34 32.10 2.02
CA ASN A 701 -6.58 33.02 2.85
C ASN A 701 -5.28 33.46 2.15
N PRO A 702 -5.30 34.41 1.21
CA PRO A 702 -4.14 34.80 0.40
C PRO A 702 -2.94 35.26 1.24
N GLN A 703 -3.17 35.95 2.37
CA GLN A 703 -2.14 36.49 3.26
C GLN A 703 -1.28 35.40 3.93
N THR A 704 -1.78 34.20 4.05
CA THR A 704 -1.01 33.09 4.64
C THR A 704 -0.14 32.35 3.61
N ILE A 705 -0.30 32.64 2.33
CA ILE A 705 0.39 31.98 1.22
C ILE A 705 1.62 32.82 0.81
N ALA A 706 2.81 32.39 1.23
CA ALA A 706 4.05 33.15 1.07
C ALA A 706 4.28 33.65 -0.37
N HIS A 707 4.24 32.77 -1.37
CA HIS A 707 4.46 33.13 -2.77
C HIS A 707 3.33 33.98 -3.37
N LYS A 708 2.11 33.98 -2.80
CA LYS A 708 1.05 34.92 -3.20
C LYS A 708 1.35 36.31 -2.67
N VAL A 709 1.76 36.46 -1.41
CA VAL A 709 2.18 37.72 -0.82
C VAL A 709 3.36 38.31 -1.61
N LEU A 710 4.33 37.48 -2.00
CA LEU A 710 5.43 37.91 -2.85
C LEU A 710 4.96 38.34 -4.24
N ALA A 711 4.04 37.60 -4.86
CA ALA A 711 3.47 38.00 -6.16
C ALA A 711 2.76 39.36 -6.10
N ASP A 712 2.08 39.67 -5.00
CA ASP A 712 1.46 40.98 -4.77
C ASP A 712 2.51 42.10 -4.63
N ARG A 713 3.63 41.83 -3.92
CA ARG A 713 4.76 42.77 -3.86
C ARG A 713 5.42 43.00 -5.23
N ILE A 714 5.60 41.95 -6.04
CA ILE A 714 6.09 42.07 -7.41
C ILE A 714 5.15 42.95 -8.23
N THR A 715 3.85 42.72 -8.14
CA THR A 715 2.82 43.54 -8.84
C THR A 715 2.87 45.00 -8.43
N THR A 716 3.13 45.31 -7.14
CA THR A 716 3.23 46.71 -6.64
C THR A 716 4.50 47.40 -7.15
N ARG A 717 5.59 46.64 -7.28
CA ARG A 717 6.87 47.18 -7.77
C ARG A 717 6.93 47.32 -9.30
N ASP A 718 6.31 46.38 -10.00
CA ASP A 718 6.29 46.35 -11.47
C ASP A 718 4.92 45.85 -11.96
N PRO A 719 3.96 46.78 -12.12
CA PRO A 719 2.60 46.46 -12.57
C PRO A 719 2.56 45.80 -13.96
N GLY A 720 3.55 46.07 -14.82
CA GLY A 720 3.67 45.52 -16.17
C GLY A 720 4.02 44.03 -16.18
N ASN A 721 4.62 43.53 -15.15
CA ASN A 721 5.02 42.11 -15.01
C ASN A 721 4.20 41.40 -13.91
N LYS A 722 2.93 41.69 -13.81
CA LYS A 722 2.01 41.09 -12.83
C LYS A 722 1.94 39.55 -13.01
N PRO A 723 2.33 38.76 -12.01
CA PRO A 723 2.20 37.32 -12.09
C PRO A 723 0.73 36.87 -12.13
N GLY A 724 0.39 35.95 -13.06
CA GLY A 724 -0.93 35.37 -13.22
C GLY A 724 -1.08 33.96 -12.62
N PRO A 725 -2.34 33.43 -12.54
CA PRO A 725 -2.57 32.04 -12.17
C PRO A 725 -1.86 31.09 -13.15
N GLY A 726 -1.13 30.12 -12.62
CA GLY A 726 -0.30 29.18 -13.40
C GLY A 726 1.19 29.54 -13.39
N ASP A 727 1.55 30.80 -13.21
CA ASP A 727 2.93 31.25 -13.16
C ASP A 727 3.67 30.69 -11.95
N ARG A 728 4.94 30.37 -12.13
CA ARG A 728 5.81 29.93 -11.06
C ARG A 728 6.62 31.08 -10.51
N ILE A 729 6.41 31.40 -9.23
CA ILE A 729 7.11 32.49 -8.54
C ILE A 729 8.43 31.92 -7.98
N PRO A 730 9.60 32.40 -8.45
CA PRO A 730 10.89 32.05 -7.89
C PRO A 730 11.18 32.92 -6.67
N PHE A 731 11.68 32.31 -5.59
CA PHE A 731 12.06 33.01 -4.39
C PHE A 731 13.16 32.32 -3.60
N VAL A 732 13.82 33.06 -2.75
CA VAL A 732 14.85 32.62 -1.81
C VAL A 732 14.48 33.15 -0.42
N TYR A 733 14.75 32.36 0.61
CA TYR A 733 14.51 32.76 2.00
C TYR A 733 15.62 33.72 2.47
N ILE A 734 15.21 34.79 3.13
CA ILE A 734 16.09 35.89 3.62
C ILE A 734 16.00 36.00 5.14
N ASN A 735 17.10 36.50 5.73
CA ASN A 735 17.14 36.83 7.15
C ASN A 735 16.26 38.06 7.42
N THR A 736 15.41 37.96 8.45
CA THR A 736 14.60 39.09 8.93
C THR A 736 14.84 39.34 10.40
N THR A 737 14.91 40.61 10.79
CA THR A 737 15.04 41.02 12.19
C THR A 737 13.73 40.92 12.97
N ASN A 738 12.60 40.91 12.27
CA ASN A 738 11.28 40.81 12.86
C ASN A 738 10.92 39.36 13.24
N LYS A 739 10.93 39.06 14.55
CA LYS A 739 10.57 37.73 15.09
C LYS A 739 9.12 37.30 14.77
N LYS A 740 8.21 38.28 14.54
CA LYS A 740 6.79 38.01 14.22
C LYS A 740 6.49 38.02 12.72
N ALA A 741 7.53 38.10 11.85
CA ALA A 741 7.36 38.13 10.40
C ALA A 741 6.61 36.86 9.89
N LEU A 742 5.62 37.05 9.04
CA LEU A 742 4.90 35.99 8.36
C LEU A 742 5.80 35.32 7.31
N GLN A 743 5.43 34.15 6.84
CA GLN A 743 6.21 33.40 5.84
C GLN A 743 6.43 34.20 4.54
N GLY A 744 5.44 35.02 4.15
CA GLY A 744 5.56 35.92 2.99
C GLY A 744 6.63 36.99 3.13
N ASP A 745 6.91 37.44 4.34
CA ASP A 745 7.91 38.50 4.62
C ASP A 745 9.36 37.95 4.67
N LYS A 746 9.49 36.62 4.79
CA LYS A 746 10.78 35.91 4.87
C LYS A 746 11.31 35.47 3.51
N ILE A 747 10.62 35.80 2.43
CA ILE A 747 11.03 35.42 1.09
C ILE A 747 11.11 36.61 0.15
N GLU A 748 12.02 36.54 -0.83
CA GLU A 748 12.16 37.59 -1.83
C GLU A 748 12.66 37.01 -3.18
N THR A 749 12.48 37.76 -4.28
CA THR A 749 12.97 37.34 -5.60
C THR A 749 14.50 37.38 -5.65
N PRO A 750 15.15 36.46 -6.41
CA PRO A 750 16.62 36.44 -6.52
C PRO A 750 17.23 37.76 -6.99
N ASN A 751 16.58 38.41 -7.96
CA ASN A 751 17.07 39.69 -8.50
C ASN A 751 17.02 40.78 -7.42
N TYR A 752 15.93 40.90 -6.69
CA TYR A 752 15.78 41.89 -5.65
C TYR A 752 16.76 41.68 -4.47
N ILE A 753 17.07 40.40 -4.14
CA ILE A 753 18.08 40.09 -3.11
C ILE A 753 19.46 40.60 -3.55
N LYS A 754 19.83 40.39 -4.82
CA LYS A 754 21.09 40.91 -5.37
C LYS A 754 21.16 42.45 -5.39
N GLU A 755 20.06 43.10 -5.82
CA GLU A 755 19.96 44.54 -5.91
C GLU A 755 20.05 45.22 -4.54
N GLN A 756 19.45 44.62 -3.52
CA GLN A 756 19.38 45.20 -2.16
C GLN A 756 20.43 44.63 -1.20
N GLY A 757 21.24 43.66 -1.64
CA GLY A 757 22.27 43.04 -0.78
C GLY A 757 21.70 42.31 0.44
N LEU A 758 20.52 41.69 0.30
CA LEU A 758 19.84 40.99 1.41
C LEU A 758 20.55 39.68 1.76
N LYS A 759 20.69 39.40 3.04
CA LYS A 759 21.31 38.18 3.53
C LYS A 759 20.33 37.00 3.44
N ILE A 760 20.84 35.82 2.96
CA ILE A 760 20.10 34.58 2.82
C ILE A 760 19.97 33.89 4.17
N ASP A 761 18.84 33.21 4.40
CA ASP A 761 18.60 32.40 5.60
C ASP A 761 19.03 30.95 5.37
N TYR A 762 20.31 30.65 5.49
CA TYR A 762 20.84 29.27 5.31
C TYR A 762 20.32 28.30 6.36
N SER A 763 19.97 28.74 7.57
CA SER A 763 19.38 27.89 8.61
C SER A 763 18.03 27.32 8.18
N PHE A 764 17.26 28.11 7.40
CA PHE A 764 16.00 27.63 6.79
C PHE A 764 16.23 26.47 5.83
N TYR A 765 17.25 26.56 4.97
CA TYR A 765 17.56 25.51 3.99
C TYR A 765 18.00 24.23 4.66
N ILE A 766 18.86 24.32 5.69
CA ILE A 766 19.24 23.12 6.48
C ILE A 766 18.00 22.51 7.13
N THR A 767 17.20 23.28 7.85
CA THR A 767 16.08 22.76 8.66
C THR A 767 14.91 22.26 7.83
N ASN A 768 14.50 23.03 6.80
CA ASN A 768 13.23 22.78 6.11
C ASN A 768 13.38 22.10 4.76
N GLN A 769 14.55 22.15 4.12
CA GLN A 769 14.76 21.61 2.81
C GLN A 769 15.61 20.32 2.84
N ILE A 770 16.68 20.28 3.65
CA ILE A 770 17.67 19.19 3.64
C ILE A 770 17.42 18.21 4.78
N MET A 771 17.27 18.68 6.00
CA MET A 771 17.22 17.85 7.21
C MET A 771 16.10 16.79 7.14
N LYS A 772 14.88 17.19 6.83
CA LYS A 772 13.72 16.25 6.83
C LYS A 772 13.89 15.04 5.91
N PRO A 773 14.20 15.20 4.62
CA PRO A 773 14.40 14.03 3.74
C PRO A 773 15.62 13.19 4.11
N VAL A 774 16.70 13.82 4.61
CA VAL A 774 17.92 13.11 5.03
C VAL A 774 17.69 12.31 6.33
N GLN A 775 16.95 12.87 7.30
CA GLN A 775 16.56 12.14 8.51
C GLN A 775 15.80 10.87 8.19
N GLN A 776 14.87 10.88 7.24
CA GLN A 776 14.10 9.68 6.86
C GLN A 776 14.98 8.52 6.37
N VAL A 777 16.06 8.81 5.68
CA VAL A 777 17.00 7.78 5.22
C VAL A 777 17.90 7.27 6.36
N PHE A 778 18.54 8.19 7.09
CA PHE A 778 19.48 7.79 8.14
C PHE A 778 18.81 7.25 9.40
N ALA A 779 17.52 7.57 9.64
CA ALA A 779 16.74 6.96 10.72
C ALA A 779 16.62 5.44 10.58
N LEU A 780 16.57 4.92 9.36
CA LEU A 780 16.51 3.48 9.08
C LEU A 780 17.79 2.75 9.52
N VAL A 781 18.93 3.42 9.53
CA VAL A 781 20.24 2.85 9.81
C VAL A 781 20.93 3.44 11.06
N LEU A 782 20.15 4.11 11.93
CA LEU A 782 20.68 4.79 13.11
C LEU A 782 21.51 3.86 14.02
N GLU A 783 21.04 2.64 14.28
CA GLU A 783 21.72 1.65 15.09
C GLU A 783 23.04 1.22 14.42
N LYS A 784 23.03 0.94 13.13
CA LYS A 784 24.24 0.61 12.33
C LYS A 784 25.25 1.77 12.35
N ILE A 785 24.79 3.03 12.34
CA ILE A 785 25.68 4.21 12.43
C ILE A 785 26.42 4.22 13.79
N TRP A 786 25.71 3.92 14.89
CA TRP A 786 26.34 3.88 16.21
C TRP A 786 27.28 2.70 16.38
N GLU A 787 26.98 1.53 15.80
CA GLU A 787 27.86 0.36 15.77
C GLU A 787 29.16 0.66 15.02
N LEU A 788 29.09 1.30 13.86
CA LEU A 788 30.25 1.76 13.09
C LEU A 788 31.10 2.77 13.87
N GLN A 789 30.48 3.58 14.74
CA GLN A 789 31.15 4.53 15.63
C GLN A 789 31.44 3.91 17.00
N LYS A 790 32.38 2.98 17.11
CA LYS A 790 32.77 2.19 18.33
C LYS A 790 32.73 2.96 19.66
N LYS A 791 32.91 4.27 19.67
CA LYS A 791 32.86 5.17 20.86
C LYS A 791 31.44 5.47 21.36
N LYS A 792 30.36 5.01 20.69
CA LYS A 792 28.98 5.36 21.00
C LYS A 792 28.07 4.18 21.37
N LEU A 793 28.63 3.03 21.71
CA LEU A 793 27.86 1.85 22.17
C LEU A 793 26.97 2.15 23.40
N THR A 794 27.43 3.04 24.30
CA THR A 794 26.64 3.50 25.44
C THR A 794 25.36 4.24 25.01
N LYS A 795 25.42 5.01 23.90
CA LYS A 795 24.25 5.68 23.34
C LYS A 795 23.25 4.71 22.76
N LEU A 796 23.69 3.66 22.08
CA LEU A 796 22.84 2.59 21.55
C LEU A 796 22.06 1.89 22.69
N THR A 797 22.74 1.59 23.80
CA THR A 797 22.09 0.96 24.98
C THR A 797 21.05 1.91 25.62
N LEU A 798 21.35 3.22 25.72
CA LEU A 798 20.42 4.23 26.23
C LEU A 798 19.20 4.38 25.31
N TYR A 799 19.42 4.42 24.00
CA TYR A 799 18.37 4.50 23.01
C TYR A 799 17.44 3.30 23.08
N LYS A 800 17.98 2.07 23.13
CA LYS A 800 17.17 0.85 23.28
C LYS A 800 16.30 0.89 24.54
N LYS A 801 16.84 1.36 25.68
CA LYS A 801 16.08 1.55 26.92
C LYS A 801 14.98 2.62 26.78
N GLU A 802 15.24 3.70 26.05
CA GLU A 802 14.25 4.75 25.81
C GLU A 802 13.14 4.28 24.89
N VAL A 803 13.45 3.48 23.85
CA VAL A 803 12.46 2.80 23.00
C VAL A 803 11.59 1.85 23.82
N GLU A 804 12.17 1.03 24.69
CA GLU A 804 11.42 0.16 25.59
C GLU A 804 10.51 0.95 26.54
N SER A 805 11.00 2.08 27.05
CA SER A 805 10.20 2.97 27.90
C SER A 805 9.01 3.58 27.14
N ILE A 806 9.21 3.99 25.88
CA ILE A 806 8.15 4.49 25.01
C ILE A 806 7.13 3.37 24.76
N ARG A 807 7.59 2.17 24.41
CA ARG A 807 6.72 1.01 24.22
C ARG A 807 5.88 0.71 25.47
N LYS A 808 6.48 0.73 26.65
CA LYS A 808 5.76 0.55 27.91
C LYS A 808 4.77 1.68 28.20
N LYS A 809 5.11 2.93 27.86
CA LYS A 809 4.27 4.11 28.16
C LYS A 809 3.06 4.25 27.26
N TYR A 810 3.18 3.86 25.99
CA TYR A 810 2.14 3.96 24.97
C TYR A 810 1.65 2.59 24.54
N ASN A 811 1.55 1.67 25.48
CA ASN A 811 1.18 0.27 25.30
C ASN A 811 -0.21 0.09 24.64
N ASP A 812 -1.10 1.08 24.77
CA ASP A 812 -2.49 1.06 24.33
C ASP A 812 -2.72 1.85 23.00
N ASP A 813 -1.68 2.38 22.37
CA ASP A 813 -1.79 3.24 21.18
C ASP A 813 -0.55 3.07 20.29
N ASP A 814 -0.59 2.07 19.40
CA ASP A 814 0.54 1.69 18.54
C ASP A 814 0.92 2.81 17.56
N ASP A 815 -0.04 3.51 16.95
CA ASP A 815 0.24 4.63 16.05
C ASP A 815 0.98 5.74 16.80
N LYS A 816 0.65 5.96 18.05
CA LYS A 816 1.30 6.94 18.91
C LYS A 816 2.65 6.45 19.42
N CYS A 817 2.78 5.14 19.68
CA CYS A 817 4.03 4.50 20.04
C CYS A 817 5.04 4.61 18.90
N GLU A 818 4.68 4.18 17.69
CA GLU A 818 5.52 4.27 16.49
C GLU A 818 5.85 5.73 16.15
N SER A 819 4.88 6.65 16.22
CA SER A 819 5.13 8.07 16.05
C SER A 819 6.14 8.61 17.04
N LYS A 820 6.13 8.18 18.32
CA LYS A 820 7.09 8.59 19.33
C LYS A 820 8.47 7.98 19.13
N ILE A 821 8.54 6.74 18.67
CA ILE A 821 9.80 6.10 18.31
C ILE A 821 10.41 6.81 17.08
N GLU A 822 9.60 7.16 16.08
CA GLU A 822 10.05 7.94 14.94
C GLU A 822 10.53 9.36 15.35
N ASP A 823 9.79 10.03 16.23
CA ASP A 823 10.22 11.31 16.82
C ASP A 823 11.58 11.18 17.51
N LEU A 824 11.79 10.10 18.28
CA LEU A 824 13.06 9.82 18.96
C LEU A 824 14.19 9.56 17.97
N ARG A 825 13.97 8.70 16.96
CA ARG A 825 14.94 8.46 15.88
C ARG A 825 15.33 9.75 15.18
N ASN A 826 14.36 10.56 14.82
CA ASN A 826 14.58 11.84 14.15
C ASN A 826 15.35 12.83 15.05
N LYS A 827 15.08 12.87 16.36
CA LYS A 827 15.80 13.67 17.36
C LYS A 827 17.26 13.26 17.45
N GLU A 828 17.54 11.94 17.53
CA GLU A 828 18.91 11.43 17.63
C GLU A 828 19.69 11.67 16.33
N ILE A 829 19.11 11.47 15.15
CA ILE A 829 19.74 11.81 13.87
C ILE A 829 20.03 13.30 13.76
N LYS A 830 19.10 14.15 14.19
CA LYS A 830 19.31 15.60 14.22
C LYS A 830 20.50 15.97 15.10
N ALA A 831 20.56 15.44 16.32
CA ALA A 831 21.67 15.66 17.25
C ALA A 831 23.01 15.16 16.68
N LEU A 832 22.98 14.03 15.98
CA LEU A 832 24.18 13.39 15.45
C LEU A 832 24.76 14.12 14.23
N LEU A 833 23.91 14.55 13.28
CA LEU A 833 24.33 14.98 11.96
C LEU A 833 24.10 16.49 11.69
N PHE A 834 23.20 17.18 12.41
CA PHE A 834 22.76 18.53 12.05
C PHE A 834 22.99 19.60 13.14
N ASP A 835 22.90 19.27 14.42
CA ASP A 835 22.88 20.28 15.50
C ASP A 835 24.13 21.17 15.57
N LYS A 836 25.31 20.65 15.16
CA LYS A 836 26.54 21.43 15.06
C LYS A 836 26.33 22.60 14.08
N TYR A 837 25.94 22.28 12.86
CA TYR A 837 25.78 23.24 11.74
C TYR A 837 24.62 24.19 11.94
N LEU A 838 23.52 23.73 12.56
CA LEU A 838 22.39 24.59 12.92
C LEU A 838 22.77 25.61 13.98
N ARG A 839 23.63 25.26 14.93
CA ARG A 839 24.15 26.21 15.93
C ARG A 839 25.02 27.25 15.27
N GLU A 840 25.94 26.87 14.40
CA GLU A 840 26.83 27.75 13.68
C GLU A 840 26.03 28.77 12.82
N THR A 841 25.11 28.32 11.97
CA THR A 841 24.28 29.21 11.14
C THR A 841 23.35 30.11 11.95
N ASN A 842 22.83 29.66 13.09
CA ASN A 842 22.01 30.50 13.95
C ASN A 842 22.83 31.57 14.71
N ASN A 843 24.05 31.23 15.11
CA ASN A 843 24.96 32.20 15.74
C ASN A 843 25.32 33.31 14.74
N GLU A 844 25.64 32.97 13.49
CA GLU A 844 25.88 33.97 12.45
C GLU A 844 24.65 34.83 12.17
N LYS A 845 23.46 34.22 12.12
CA LYS A 845 22.19 34.95 11.94
C LYS A 845 21.93 35.96 13.09
N GLN A 846 22.38 35.67 14.31
CA GLN A 846 22.24 36.52 15.48
C GLN A 846 23.43 37.47 15.67
N GLY A 847 24.45 37.41 14.81
CA GLY A 847 25.67 38.21 14.92
C GLY A 847 26.57 37.80 16.10
N VAL A 848 26.36 36.60 16.67
CA VAL A 848 27.18 36.05 17.76
C VAL A 848 28.43 35.41 17.17
N LYS A 849 29.60 36.00 17.42
CA LYS A 849 30.88 35.45 17.01
C LYS A 849 31.34 34.36 17.99
N SER A 850 31.88 33.27 17.47
CA SER A 850 32.48 32.22 18.31
C SER A 850 33.68 32.75 19.08
N ILE A 851 33.88 32.32 20.33
CA ILE A 851 35.05 32.66 21.12
C ILE A 851 36.37 32.27 20.38
N THR A 852 36.35 31.20 19.64
CA THR A 852 37.50 30.78 18.84
C THR A 852 37.87 31.76 17.72
N SER A 853 36.90 32.53 17.18
CA SER A 853 37.17 33.55 16.16
C SER A 853 37.93 34.77 16.72
N PHE A 854 37.87 35.00 18.03
CA PHE A 854 38.61 36.04 18.70
C PHE A 854 40.10 35.65 18.90
N PHE A 855 40.36 34.36 19.01
CA PHE A 855 41.76 33.86 19.15
C PHE A 855 42.44 33.63 17.79
N ALA A 856 41.70 33.42 16.73
CA ALA A 856 42.26 33.28 15.35
C ALA A 856 42.75 34.62 14.73
N LEU A 857 42.34 35.78 15.30
CA LEU A 857 42.76 37.10 14.84
C LEU A 857 44.08 37.58 15.46
N LYS A 858 44.82 36.73 16.19
CA LYS A 858 46.08 37.04 16.86
C LYS A 858 47.29 36.14 16.42
N VAL A 859 47.20 35.57 15.25
CA VAL A 859 48.35 34.89 14.65
C VAL A 859 48.70 35.52 13.31
#